data_1e52f38a7d373602f04da9c4485d1fd5
#
_entry.id   1e52f38a7d373602f04da9c4485d1fd5
#
_cell.length_a   1.000
_cell.length_b   1.000
_cell.length_c   1.000
_cell.angle_alpha   90.00
_cell.angle_beta   90.00
_cell.angle_gamma   90.00
#
_symmetry.space_group_name_H-M   'P 1'
#
loop_
_entity.id
_entity.type
_entity.pdbx_description
1 polymer ?
#
loop_
_entity_poly.entity_id
_entity_poly.type
_entity_poly.pdbx_seq_one_letter_code
_entity_poly.pdbx_strand_id
1 'polypeptide(L)'
;MKYSSNDIAIVSMAGRYPNNIKVPELWELLLNGGTTISDIAIEELAKSEHADVCHDISYVAKCGMLHEKDMFDADLFKMNRLEAMLTDPQQRLFMTCCLEALDLAGLPYPTESGFKTGVFATSTINTYLILNIFKSNEFLSRDKMQILLANEKDFISSRVAYKLNLTGPAITIQSACSSSLVAIHEACGYLRRGEIDFALAGGASLPTVSKTGYLFTPGGAVSSDGQCKVFDEKADGTIFTDGVGVVTLCRLSDAIAHGFNIYAVIKGSAINNNGNDSLNIAAPSIHGQSEVIKAAFKAAKVNPDDIDFIEAHGTGTYLGDPIEVKALSTAFATTKRQYCALGSIKSNVGHTDTTSGVTGIIKAALAIKNRILPATINYTKANPQLDIANTPFFICDNNYQFKAEKEILYGGVSSFGFGGTNAHAILASAPKDYLPNELVISKTKCKHKLLLWSDRSESALREYVNKTINSFKRYNDSELNAIAYTLGLCRHEYAYRTYAVTDSIQATHYAPEMTYHRKALEKNKVVFLFPGQGTDFVDVYTTLYEENELFRNSVDTLSQKFEPYLGEDIRKILFPSEDIRDEALEKSIQTKWAQPALFIISTSLSQVLQSYEITPDYLMGHSLGELSAAYIAGAFNEDDAVKCIATRALLMNDTPEGMMLVIFSNHEIFHIFPEEIKNKLDIAAINSPTQFVISGKADDINMAISYLNELEIKSKPLDVKKGFHSKLMNNIIDKWKEYLLQVNFKKMTIPIVSNLTGEILTKNTLTNSEYWIKHLRETVHFSDGINSLTQHILERECAPIFIDLSAKNALTAISLMNNKDIYTVSVSNRGHGVEQKNILNALGEIWSLGVNVNFSDFIPKSYVVELPVANLDSKSYWIVPDNTEIEPQPANSSNNKSKLIKSRDELEELSLMIWRKVIINNDITKQDDFFLLGGDSLQALEITREYKNHGVIVNLSDILSYSNIKDLVEHIYLSKEKNEEEQEQDKDIKDVIDTDDMSNIFKQLNLD
;
A
#
# COMPACT_ATOMS: atom_id res chain seq x y z
N MET A 1 -19.53 -1.57 35.59
CA MET A 1 -18.64 -2.11 34.54
C MET A 1 -17.44 -1.19 34.45
N LYS A 2 -16.22 -1.73 34.41
CA LYS A 2 -14.98 -0.95 34.31
C LYS A 2 -14.82 -0.24 32.96
N TYR A 3 -15.40 -0.79 31.89
CA TYR A 3 -15.44 -0.22 30.53
C TYR A 3 -16.88 -0.11 30.02
N SER A 4 -17.10 0.83 29.10
CA SER A 4 -18.41 1.19 28.56
C SER A 4 -18.37 1.14 27.02
N SER A 5 -19.52 0.95 26.38
CA SER A 5 -19.67 1.09 24.92
C SER A 5 -19.33 2.50 24.41
N ASN A 6 -19.30 3.50 25.29
CA ASN A 6 -18.94 4.88 24.94
C ASN A 6 -17.44 5.17 25.04
N ASP A 7 -16.63 4.22 25.49
CA ASP A 7 -15.19 4.37 25.59
C ASP A 7 -14.56 4.34 24.19
N ILE A 8 -13.54 5.16 23.98
CA ILE A 8 -12.86 5.31 22.69
C ILE A 8 -11.43 4.77 22.81
N ALA A 9 -11.05 3.87 21.93
CA ALA A 9 -9.70 3.32 21.85
C ALA A 9 -8.79 4.20 20.99
N ILE A 10 -7.55 4.39 21.44
CA ILE A 10 -6.44 4.89 20.63
C ILE A 10 -5.74 3.67 20.05
N VAL A 11 -5.88 3.47 18.73
CA VAL A 11 -5.42 2.25 18.07
C VAL A 11 -4.09 2.43 17.33
N SER A 12 -3.74 3.66 16.98
CA SER A 12 -2.42 4.01 16.46
C SER A 12 -2.08 5.48 16.74
N MET A 13 -0.80 5.80 16.57
CA MET A 13 -0.27 7.14 16.76
C MET A 13 0.90 7.34 15.81
N ALA A 14 0.95 8.51 15.15
CA ALA A 14 2.08 8.94 14.34
C ALA A 14 2.43 10.39 14.63
N GLY A 15 3.68 10.77 14.42
CA GLY A 15 4.12 12.14 14.66
C GLY A 15 5.54 12.40 14.21
N ARG A 16 5.84 13.69 14.12
CA ARG A 16 7.18 14.24 13.88
C ARG A 16 7.45 15.31 14.92
N TYR A 17 8.57 15.16 15.59
CA TYR A 17 9.05 16.09 16.61
C TYR A 17 10.40 16.67 16.19
N PRO A 18 10.92 17.74 16.81
CA PRO A 18 12.17 18.34 16.41
C PRO A 18 13.29 17.29 16.23
N ASN A 19 14.21 17.56 15.31
CA ASN A 19 15.23 16.63 14.81
C ASN A 19 14.64 15.40 14.07
N ASN A 20 13.42 15.53 13.52
CA ASN A 20 12.66 14.50 12.76
C ASN A 20 12.34 13.22 13.56
N ILE A 21 12.33 13.32 14.90
CA ILE A 21 12.05 12.19 15.80
C ILE A 21 10.61 11.72 15.62
N LYS A 22 10.43 10.42 15.35
CA LYS A 22 9.13 9.74 15.27
C LYS A 22 8.66 9.23 16.65
N VAL A 23 7.43 8.77 16.75
CA VAL A 23 6.82 8.34 18.04
C VAL A 23 7.62 7.24 18.77
N PRO A 24 8.14 6.18 18.10
CA PRO A 24 8.96 5.19 18.81
C PRO A 24 10.27 5.76 19.35
N GLU A 25 10.95 6.60 18.58
CA GLU A 25 12.19 7.26 18.96
C GLU A 25 11.95 8.32 20.05
N LEU A 26 10.80 8.99 20.01
CA LEU A 26 10.36 9.90 21.08
C LEU A 26 10.25 9.14 22.40
N TRP A 27 9.67 7.94 22.41
CA TRP A 27 9.56 7.15 23.62
C TRP A 27 10.92 6.80 24.22
N GLU A 28 11.87 6.39 23.38
CA GLU A 28 13.24 6.12 23.81
C GLU A 28 13.93 7.38 24.36
N LEU A 29 13.77 8.52 23.68
CA LEU A 29 14.29 9.81 24.11
C LEU A 29 13.74 10.20 25.51
N LEU A 30 12.44 10.05 25.72
CA LEU A 30 11.79 10.37 26.99
C LEU A 30 12.33 9.49 28.14
N LEU A 31 12.48 8.18 27.91
CA LEU A 31 13.00 7.23 28.90
C LEU A 31 14.46 7.53 29.26
N ASN A 32 15.24 8.03 28.31
CA ASN A 32 16.66 8.40 28.53
C ASN A 32 16.83 9.82 29.07
N GLY A 33 15.75 10.56 29.35
CA GLY A 33 15.81 11.95 29.82
C GLY A 33 16.41 12.90 28.80
N GLY A 34 16.24 12.61 27.50
CA GLY A 34 16.75 13.44 26.40
C GLY A 34 15.87 14.65 26.10
N THR A 35 16.40 15.58 25.30
CA THR A 35 15.70 16.75 24.81
C THR A 35 15.82 16.85 23.28
N THR A 36 14.82 17.46 22.65
CA THR A 36 14.83 17.77 21.21
C THR A 36 15.26 19.20 20.91
N ILE A 37 15.57 19.98 21.93
CA ILE A 37 16.03 21.37 21.78
C ILE A 37 17.50 21.36 21.44
N SER A 38 17.87 22.12 20.40
CA SER A 38 19.23 22.22 19.89
C SER A 38 19.76 23.66 20.00
N ASP A 39 21.08 23.79 20.23
CA ASP A 39 21.79 25.07 20.13
C ASP A 39 21.93 25.44 18.62
N ILE A 40 21.94 26.75 18.34
CA ILE A 40 22.18 27.29 17.01
C ILE A 40 23.54 28.00 17.03
N ALA A 41 24.42 27.68 16.07
CA ALA A 41 25.69 28.35 15.95
C ALA A 41 25.48 29.83 15.55
N ILE A 42 26.20 30.74 16.18
CA ILE A 42 26.11 32.20 15.93
C ILE A 42 26.45 32.49 14.45
N GLU A 43 27.40 31.75 13.87
CA GLU A 43 27.80 31.87 12.47
C GLU A 43 26.66 31.50 11.48
N GLU A 44 25.77 30.67 11.91
CA GLU A 44 24.55 30.29 11.15
C GLU A 44 23.51 31.41 11.26
N LEU A 45 23.28 31.93 12.45
CA LEU A 45 22.37 33.03 12.72
C LEU A 45 22.80 34.34 12.01
N ALA A 46 24.10 34.62 11.94
CA ALA A 46 24.63 35.79 11.24
C ALA A 46 24.36 35.81 9.73
N LYS A 47 23.92 34.65 9.16
CA LYS A 47 23.51 34.52 7.76
C LYS A 47 21.98 34.44 7.58
N SER A 48 21.24 34.52 8.69
CA SER A 48 19.78 34.43 8.70
C SER A 48 19.12 35.82 8.75
N GLU A 49 17.80 35.86 8.72
CA GLU A 49 16.99 37.03 8.96
C GLU A 49 17.16 37.62 10.38
N HIS A 50 17.85 36.91 11.30
CA HIS A 50 18.17 37.39 12.65
C HIS A 50 19.60 37.91 12.79
N ALA A 51 20.32 38.14 11.70
CA ALA A 51 21.72 38.65 11.71
C ALA A 51 21.88 39.92 12.54
N ASP A 52 20.92 40.83 12.51
CA ASP A 52 20.98 42.11 13.24
C ASP A 52 20.77 42.00 14.73
N VAL A 53 20.09 40.94 15.18
CA VAL A 53 19.69 40.75 16.59
C VAL A 53 20.38 39.57 17.29
N CYS A 54 21.07 38.70 16.56
CA CYS A 54 21.69 37.50 17.14
C CYS A 54 22.83 37.78 18.13
N HIS A 55 23.36 39.01 18.14
CA HIS A 55 24.38 39.48 19.09
C HIS A 55 23.81 40.21 20.29
N ASP A 56 22.49 40.38 20.42
CA ASP A 56 21.85 40.95 21.60
C ASP A 56 22.02 39.99 22.79
N ILE A 57 22.30 40.56 23.97
CA ILE A 57 22.50 39.78 25.20
C ILE A 57 21.24 39.00 25.60
N SER A 58 20.06 39.45 25.20
CA SER A 58 18.76 38.80 25.42
C SER A 58 18.41 37.77 24.35
N TYR A 59 19.25 37.61 23.33
CA TYR A 59 18.98 36.61 22.29
C TYR A 59 19.30 35.19 22.73
N VAL A 60 18.30 34.32 22.65
CA VAL A 60 18.43 32.90 22.99
C VAL A 60 18.63 32.09 21.69
N ALA A 61 19.85 31.62 21.47
CA ALA A 61 20.27 30.89 20.27
C ALA A 61 19.90 29.40 20.39
N LYS A 62 18.61 29.10 20.58
CA LYS A 62 18.09 27.72 20.67
C LYS A 62 16.80 27.55 19.87
N CYS A 63 16.60 26.36 19.32
CA CYS A 63 15.39 26.02 18.63
C CYS A 63 15.01 24.53 18.78
N GLY A 64 13.75 24.23 18.57
CA GLY A 64 13.26 22.87 18.39
C GLY A 64 12.58 22.77 17.03
N MET A 65 13.32 22.36 15.99
CA MET A 65 12.88 22.43 14.60
C MET A 65 12.93 21.06 13.91
N LEU A 66 11.97 20.81 13.04
CA LEU A 66 12.03 19.73 12.05
C LEU A 66 13.00 20.12 10.92
N HIS A 67 13.96 19.26 10.59
CA HIS A 67 14.96 19.53 9.57
C HIS A 67 14.45 19.25 8.14
N GLU A 68 13.48 18.34 7.98
CA GLU A 68 12.97 17.86 6.69
C GLU A 68 11.56 18.39 6.40
N LYS A 69 11.31 19.67 6.67
CA LYS A 69 10.00 20.32 6.42
C LYS A 69 9.63 20.37 4.94
N ASP A 70 10.64 20.41 4.09
CA ASP A 70 10.53 20.45 2.64
C ASP A 70 10.32 19.08 2.02
N MET A 71 10.64 18.00 2.75
CA MET A 71 10.57 16.63 2.25
C MET A 71 9.14 16.11 2.23
N PHE A 72 8.73 15.59 1.06
CA PHE A 72 7.38 15.11 0.85
C PHE A 72 7.33 14.09 -0.29
N ASP A 73 6.42 13.13 -0.23
CA ASP A 73 6.18 12.16 -1.29
C ASP A 73 4.98 12.60 -2.13
N ALA A 74 5.20 13.51 -3.07
CA ALA A 74 4.13 14.07 -3.90
C ALA A 74 3.46 13.03 -4.80
N ASP A 75 4.23 12.07 -5.31
CA ASP A 75 3.74 11.03 -6.21
C ASP A 75 2.72 10.13 -5.50
N LEU A 76 2.97 9.79 -4.23
CA LEU A 76 2.06 9.00 -3.41
C LEU A 76 0.68 9.66 -3.26
N PHE A 77 0.68 10.98 -3.02
CA PHE A 77 -0.54 11.76 -2.85
C PHE A 77 -1.11 12.29 -4.16
N LYS A 78 -0.56 11.85 -5.31
CA LYS A 78 -0.97 12.33 -6.65
C LYS A 78 -0.99 13.85 -6.72
N MET A 79 0.07 14.48 -6.23
CA MET A 79 0.30 15.92 -6.31
C MET A 79 1.39 16.19 -7.32
N ASN A 80 1.12 17.10 -8.25
CA ASN A 80 2.18 17.57 -9.15
C ASN A 80 3.21 18.42 -8.39
N ARG A 81 4.35 18.64 -9.01
CA ARG A 81 5.47 19.37 -8.39
C ARG A 81 5.05 20.74 -7.86
N LEU A 82 4.28 21.48 -8.65
CA LEU A 82 3.83 22.82 -8.28
C LEU A 82 2.86 22.80 -7.11
N GLU A 83 1.84 21.93 -7.12
CA GLU A 83 0.91 21.76 -6.01
C GLU A 83 1.68 21.42 -4.72
N ALA A 84 2.66 20.51 -4.80
CA ALA A 84 3.49 20.15 -3.66
C ALA A 84 4.34 21.32 -3.13
N MET A 85 4.95 22.12 -4.01
CA MET A 85 5.75 23.30 -3.63
C MET A 85 4.90 24.41 -3.02
N LEU A 86 3.70 24.68 -3.57
CA LEU A 86 2.78 25.71 -3.08
C LEU A 86 2.08 25.31 -1.77
N THR A 87 1.92 24.01 -1.51
CA THR A 87 1.17 23.54 -0.32
C THR A 87 1.98 23.78 0.96
N ASP A 88 1.32 24.37 1.96
CA ASP A 88 1.87 24.55 3.31
C ASP A 88 2.53 23.27 3.83
N PRO A 89 3.80 23.30 4.24
CA PRO A 89 4.49 22.16 4.85
C PRO A 89 3.70 21.50 5.99
N GLN A 90 2.90 22.27 6.75
CA GLN A 90 2.05 21.74 7.80
C GLN A 90 1.01 20.76 7.26
N GLN A 91 0.35 21.10 6.12
CA GLN A 91 -0.62 20.22 5.48
C GLN A 91 0.05 18.96 4.94
N ARG A 92 1.24 19.07 4.32
CA ARG A 92 2.00 17.95 3.78
C ARG A 92 2.43 16.98 4.86
N LEU A 93 3.05 17.46 5.91
CA LEU A 93 3.53 16.62 7.04
C LEU A 93 2.38 15.99 7.82
N PHE A 94 1.29 16.73 8.04
CA PHE A 94 0.10 16.16 8.69
C PHE A 94 -0.53 15.04 7.87
N MET A 95 -0.65 15.22 6.56
CA MET A 95 -1.16 14.20 5.63
C MET A 95 -0.27 12.95 5.63
N THR A 96 1.05 13.13 5.65
CA THR A 96 2.03 12.04 5.82
C THR A 96 1.82 11.27 7.12
N CYS A 97 1.67 11.98 8.26
CA CYS A 97 1.43 11.34 9.54
C CYS A 97 0.06 10.65 9.61
N CYS A 98 -0.96 11.19 8.94
CA CYS A 98 -2.27 10.54 8.82
C CYS A 98 -2.19 9.20 8.10
N LEU A 99 -1.45 9.14 6.99
CA LEU A 99 -1.21 7.89 6.26
C LEU A 99 -0.47 6.87 7.14
N GLU A 100 0.63 7.28 7.76
CA GLU A 100 1.37 6.40 8.69
C GLU A 100 0.48 5.89 9.84
N ALA A 101 -0.41 6.74 10.38
CA ALA A 101 -1.32 6.35 11.44
C ALA A 101 -2.35 5.32 10.97
N LEU A 102 -2.87 5.44 9.74
CA LEU A 102 -3.77 4.43 9.15
C LEU A 102 -3.04 3.10 8.96
N ASP A 103 -1.83 3.13 8.40
CA ASP A 103 -1.02 1.92 8.21
C ASP A 103 -0.70 1.24 9.55
N LEU A 104 -0.30 2.01 10.57
CA LEU A 104 -0.03 1.47 11.92
C LEU A 104 -1.28 0.89 12.58
N ALA A 105 -2.46 1.46 12.32
CA ALA A 105 -3.74 0.91 12.78
C ALA A 105 -4.13 -0.39 12.04
N GLY A 106 -3.51 -0.69 10.91
CA GLY A 106 -3.93 -1.79 10.04
C GLY A 106 -5.19 -1.45 9.24
N LEU A 107 -5.38 -0.19 8.92
CA LEU A 107 -6.50 0.33 8.11
C LEU A 107 -5.96 0.67 6.71
N PRO A 108 -6.10 -0.22 5.72
CA PRO A 108 -5.65 0.05 4.36
C PRO A 108 -6.44 1.22 3.75
N TYR A 109 -5.77 2.00 2.91
CA TYR A 109 -6.39 3.08 2.15
C TYR A 109 -6.07 2.90 0.65
N PRO A 110 -6.84 3.46 -0.28
CA PRO A 110 -8.16 4.09 -0.09
C PRO A 110 -9.13 3.08 0.48
N THR A 111 -9.94 3.51 1.43
CA THR A 111 -10.80 2.60 2.19
C THR A 111 -11.86 1.96 1.29
N GLU A 112 -11.54 0.84 0.67
CA GLU A 112 -12.55 -0.08 0.10
C GLU A 112 -13.32 -0.82 1.20
N SER A 113 -12.86 -0.69 2.44
CA SER A 113 -13.40 -1.38 3.63
C SER A 113 -14.81 -0.97 4.05
N GLY A 114 -15.41 0.03 3.41
CA GLY A 114 -16.74 0.54 3.79
C GLY A 114 -16.76 1.33 5.11
N PHE A 115 -15.64 1.50 5.80
CA PHE A 115 -15.55 2.28 7.02
C PHE A 115 -15.57 3.79 6.76
N LYS A 116 -16.36 4.51 7.55
CA LYS A 116 -16.44 5.96 7.47
C LYS A 116 -15.45 6.61 8.42
N THR A 117 -14.37 7.18 7.89
CA THR A 117 -13.29 7.83 8.66
C THR A 117 -13.41 9.35 8.60
N GLY A 118 -13.43 10.00 9.76
CA GLY A 118 -13.41 11.46 9.89
C GLY A 118 -12.00 12.00 10.13
N VAL A 119 -11.77 13.28 9.78
CA VAL A 119 -10.49 13.98 9.99
C VAL A 119 -10.74 15.26 10.80
N PHE A 120 -10.11 15.36 11.97
CA PHE A 120 -10.23 16.49 12.91
C PHE A 120 -8.84 17.08 13.11
N ALA A 121 -8.56 18.21 12.45
CA ALA A 121 -7.20 18.70 12.33
C ALA A 121 -7.05 20.16 12.81
N THR A 122 -5.81 20.54 13.13
CA THR A 122 -5.42 21.91 13.44
C THR A 122 -4.08 22.25 12.81
N SER A 123 -3.83 23.55 12.59
CA SER A 123 -2.51 24.06 12.23
C SER A 123 -2.24 25.42 12.87
N THR A 124 -0.97 25.77 13.04
CA THR A 124 -0.55 27.09 13.51
C THR A 124 -0.57 28.14 12.36
N ILE A 125 -0.02 29.31 12.59
CA ILE A 125 0.14 30.31 11.53
C ILE A 125 0.99 29.77 10.39
N ASN A 126 0.62 30.08 9.15
CA ASN A 126 1.36 29.67 7.97
C ASN A 126 2.49 30.66 7.67
N THR A 127 3.63 30.43 8.30
CA THR A 127 4.83 31.26 8.07
C THR A 127 5.46 31.02 6.70
N TYR A 128 5.27 29.82 6.11
CA TYR A 128 5.74 29.52 4.75
C TYR A 128 5.09 30.40 3.68
N LEU A 129 3.79 30.65 3.80
CA LEU A 129 3.08 31.60 2.92
C LEU A 129 3.68 33.01 3.03
N ILE A 130 3.94 33.47 4.27
CA ILE A 130 4.39 34.84 4.55
C ILE A 130 5.84 35.05 4.14
N LEU A 131 6.72 34.12 4.51
CA LEU A 131 8.18 34.30 4.40
C LEU A 131 8.77 33.75 3.10
N ASN A 132 8.08 32.78 2.45
CA ASN A 132 8.57 32.17 1.23
C ASN A 132 7.69 32.53 0.02
N ILE A 133 6.41 32.19 0.03
CA ILE A 133 5.55 32.34 -1.15
C ILE A 133 5.33 33.82 -1.49
N PHE A 134 4.95 34.64 -0.50
CA PHE A 134 4.71 36.07 -0.73
C PHE A 134 5.97 36.85 -1.13
N LYS A 135 7.15 36.37 -0.78
CA LYS A 135 8.43 36.94 -1.13
C LYS A 135 9.04 36.39 -2.41
N SER A 136 8.30 35.57 -3.14
CA SER A 136 8.75 34.97 -4.40
C SER A 136 8.02 35.54 -5.61
N ASN A 137 8.66 35.56 -6.77
CA ASN A 137 8.01 35.92 -8.05
C ASN A 137 6.91 34.92 -8.42
N GLU A 138 6.95 33.72 -7.87
CA GLU A 138 5.92 32.72 -8.04
C GLU A 138 4.53 33.20 -7.57
N PHE A 139 4.46 33.97 -6.48
CA PHE A 139 3.22 34.58 -6.00
C PHE A 139 2.58 35.54 -7.00
N LEU A 140 3.39 36.35 -7.67
CA LEU A 140 2.92 37.39 -8.60
C LEU A 140 2.40 36.80 -9.92
N SER A 141 2.88 35.61 -10.28
CA SER A 141 2.58 34.92 -11.53
C SER A 141 1.45 33.90 -11.46
N ARG A 142 0.95 33.57 -10.25
CA ARG A 142 0.04 32.44 -10.01
C ARG A 142 -1.41 32.84 -9.72
N ASP A 143 -2.32 31.88 -9.91
CA ASP A 143 -3.71 32.03 -9.50
C ASP A 143 -3.83 32.12 -7.97
N LYS A 144 -4.47 33.20 -7.51
CA LYS A 144 -4.70 33.43 -6.08
C LYS A 144 -5.53 32.32 -5.43
N MET A 145 -6.44 31.70 -6.16
CA MET A 145 -7.27 30.61 -5.64
C MET A 145 -6.41 29.37 -5.36
N GLN A 146 -5.47 29.03 -6.24
CA GLN A 146 -4.56 27.92 -6.02
C GLN A 146 -3.70 28.10 -4.77
N ILE A 147 -3.17 29.32 -4.57
CA ILE A 147 -2.40 29.66 -3.37
C ILE A 147 -3.28 29.57 -2.12
N LEU A 148 -4.52 30.08 -2.17
CA LEU A 148 -5.45 30.01 -1.05
C LEU A 148 -5.76 28.56 -0.66
N LEU A 149 -6.11 27.71 -1.61
CA LEU A 149 -6.40 26.29 -1.37
C LEU A 149 -5.18 25.55 -0.80
N ALA A 150 -3.98 25.93 -1.20
CA ALA A 150 -2.74 25.32 -0.75
C ALA A 150 -2.29 25.78 0.66
N ASN A 151 -2.80 26.92 1.16
CA ASN A 151 -2.19 27.58 2.32
C ASN A 151 -3.15 27.92 3.46
N GLU A 152 -4.46 28.05 3.20
CA GLU A 152 -5.40 28.36 4.27
C GLU A 152 -5.58 27.17 5.20
N LYS A 153 -5.74 27.46 6.50
CA LYS A 153 -5.87 26.46 7.56
C LYS A 153 -7.09 25.57 7.37
N ASP A 154 -8.15 26.06 6.73
CA ASP A 154 -9.39 25.37 6.49
C ASP A 154 -9.18 24.04 5.72
N PHE A 155 -8.16 23.99 4.89
CA PHE A 155 -7.93 22.87 3.98
C PHE A 155 -7.05 21.75 4.56
N ILE A 156 -6.48 21.87 5.75
CA ILE A 156 -5.63 20.81 6.33
C ILE A 156 -6.40 19.48 6.52
N SER A 157 -7.64 19.54 7.00
CA SER A 157 -8.49 18.35 7.20
C SER A 157 -9.07 17.83 5.89
N SER A 158 -9.61 18.72 5.05
CA SER A 158 -10.26 18.35 3.80
C SER A 158 -9.26 17.82 2.75
N ARG A 159 -8.02 18.32 2.72
CA ARG A 159 -6.96 17.79 1.85
C ARG A 159 -6.60 16.34 2.23
N VAL A 160 -6.46 16.03 3.51
CA VAL A 160 -6.27 14.65 3.97
C VAL A 160 -7.42 13.77 3.53
N ALA A 161 -8.68 14.21 3.77
CA ALA A 161 -9.85 13.45 3.37
C ALA A 161 -9.89 13.21 1.86
N TYR A 162 -9.60 14.23 1.04
CA TYR A 162 -9.57 14.12 -0.42
C TYR A 162 -8.47 13.19 -0.92
N LYS A 163 -7.22 13.39 -0.46
CA LYS A 163 -6.06 12.61 -0.94
C LYS A 163 -6.08 11.15 -0.47
N LEU A 164 -6.67 10.86 0.69
CA LEU A 164 -6.80 9.50 1.23
C LEU A 164 -8.18 8.88 1.01
N ASN A 165 -9.08 9.55 0.26
CA ASN A 165 -10.46 9.09 -0.02
C ASN A 165 -11.25 8.73 1.25
N LEU A 166 -11.21 9.63 2.26
CA LEU A 166 -11.93 9.46 3.51
C LEU A 166 -13.28 10.21 3.46
N THR A 167 -14.37 9.52 3.69
CA THR A 167 -15.73 10.05 3.46
C THR A 167 -16.44 10.56 4.71
N GLY A 168 -15.78 10.52 5.88
CA GLY A 168 -16.29 11.13 7.11
C GLY A 168 -16.14 12.66 7.14
N PRO A 169 -16.65 13.34 8.18
CA PRO A 169 -16.46 14.76 8.37
C PRO A 169 -14.98 15.15 8.39
N ALA A 170 -14.62 16.21 7.67
CA ALA A 170 -13.30 16.81 7.67
C ALA A 170 -13.38 18.21 8.25
N ILE A 171 -12.95 18.39 9.50
CA ILE A 171 -13.18 19.60 10.30
C ILE A 171 -11.85 20.15 10.80
N THR A 172 -11.61 21.42 10.53
CA THR A 172 -10.46 22.14 11.07
C THR A 172 -10.86 22.91 12.32
N ILE A 173 -10.08 22.75 13.40
CA ILE A 173 -10.37 23.29 14.73
C ILE A 173 -9.25 24.21 15.17
N GLN A 174 -9.62 25.41 15.65
CA GLN A 174 -8.67 26.42 16.08
C GLN A 174 -9.04 26.95 17.47
N SER A 175 -8.21 26.69 18.46
CA SER A 175 -8.34 27.16 19.84
C SER A 175 -6.96 27.35 20.50
N ALA A 176 -5.97 27.82 19.73
CA ALA A 176 -4.57 27.97 20.12
C ALA A 176 -3.98 26.65 20.66
N CYS A 177 -3.26 26.68 21.79
CA CYS A 177 -2.53 25.50 22.31
C CYS A 177 -3.46 24.32 22.67
N SER A 178 -4.78 24.53 22.89
CA SER A 178 -5.72 23.44 23.17
C SER A 178 -6.28 22.76 21.91
N SER A 179 -6.03 23.29 20.71
CA SER A 179 -6.71 22.91 19.46
C SER A 179 -6.71 21.39 19.20
N SER A 180 -5.57 20.73 19.31
CA SER A 180 -5.48 19.30 19.00
C SER A 180 -6.19 18.41 20.05
N LEU A 181 -6.27 18.84 21.32
CA LEU A 181 -7.05 18.11 22.32
C LEU A 181 -8.55 18.34 22.13
N VAL A 182 -8.96 19.55 21.70
CA VAL A 182 -10.33 19.85 21.28
C VAL A 182 -10.69 19.01 20.05
N ALA A 183 -9.79 18.87 19.08
CA ALA A 183 -10.00 17.99 17.91
C ALA A 183 -10.24 16.52 18.31
N ILE A 184 -9.48 16.01 19.29
CA ILE A 184 -9.68 14.66 19.85
C ILE A 184 -11.04 14.58 20.58
N HIS A 185 -11.43 15.60 21.33
CA HIS A 185 -12.73 15.66 22.02
C HIS A 185 -13.88 15.56 21.03
N GLU A 186 -13.87 16.37 19.97
CA GLU A 186 -14.89 16.37 18.91
C GLU A 186 -14.93 15.02 18.19
N ALA A 187 -13.78 14.48 17.80
CA ALA A 187 -13.68 13.15 17.20
C ALA A 187 -14.34 12.06 18.06
N CYS A 188 -14.08 12.08 19.39
CA CYS A 188 -14.74 11.17 20.33
C CYS A 188 -16.26 11.36 20.34
N GLY A 189 -16.75 12.58 20.19
CA GLY A 189 -18.18 12.90 20.08
C GLY A 189 -18.81 12.25 18.85
N TYR A 190 -18.21 12.37 17.67
CA TYR A 190 -18.68 11.77 16.42
C TYR A 190 -18.67 10.23 16.48
N LEU A 191 -17.62 9.63 17.05
CA LEU A 191 -17.54 8.18 17.26
C LEU A 191 -18.65 7.65 18.19
N ARG A 192 -18.92 8.35 19.31
CA ARG A 192 -19.96 7.98 20.29
C ARG A 192 -21.36 8.06 19.70
N ARG A 193 -21.62 9.00 18.79
CA ARG A 193 -22.91 9.14 18.09
C ARG A 193 -23.07 8.14 16.93
N GLY A 194 -22.00 7.39 16.59
CA GLY A 194 -22.03 6.43 15.47
C GLY A 194 -22.06 7.09 14.10
N GLU A 195 -21.67 8.35 13.99
CA GLU A 195 -21.62 9.08 12.72
C GLU A 195 -20.42 8.68 11.87
N ILE A 196 -19.35 8.18 12.52
CA ILE A 196 -18.13 7.65 11.92
C ILE A 196 -17.68 6.38 12.64
N ASP A 197 -16.83 5.59 12.00
CA ASP A 197 -16.25 4.38 12.56
C ASP A 197 -14.83 4.62 13.07
N PHE A 198 -14.07 5.47 12.36
CA PHE A 198 -12.72 5.87 12.72
C PHE A 198 -12.56 7.39 12.66
N ALA A 199 -11.61 7.91 13.40
CA ALA A 199 -11.23 9.30 13.34
C ALA A 199 -9.70 9.43 13.36
N LEU A 200 -9.17 10.29 12.47
CA LEU A 200 -7.83 10.84 12.56
C LEU A 200 -7.94 12.19 13.27
N ALA A 201 -7.29 12.33 14.43
CA ALA A 201 -7.39 13.56 15.22
C ALA A 201 -5.99 14.06 15.62
N GLY A 202 -5.70 15.33 15.35
CA GLY A 202 -4.39 15.92 15.66
C GLY A 202 -4.12 17.21 14.90
N GLY A 203 -2.88 17.40 14.44
CA GLY A 203 -2.53 18.60 13.68
C GLY A 203 -1.04 18.76 13.45
N ALA A 204 -0.68 19.90 12.88
CA ALA A 204 0.70 20.33 12.65
C ALA A 204 0.95 21.73 13.19
N SER A 205 2.14 21.98 13.69
CA SER A 205 2.61 23.28 14.11
C SER A 205 4.05 23.48 13.67
N LEU A 206 4.26 24.38 12.73
CA LEU A 206 5.57 24.82 12.26
C LEU A 206 5.66 26.34 12.41
N PRO A 207 5.95 26.85 13.62
CA PRO A 207 5.92 28.28 13.91
C PRO A 207 6.96 29.09 13.14
N THR A 208 8.03 28.45 12.65
CA THR A 208 9.04 29.09 11.80
C THR A 208 9.49 28.16 10.69
N VAL A 209 9.83 28.74 9.54
CA VAL A 209 10.41 28.00 8.39
C VAL A 209 11.94 28.04 8.40
N SER A 210 12.56 28.97 9.15
CA SER A 210 14.00 29.15 9.28
C SER A 210 14.50 28.74 10.66
N LYS A 211 15.78 28.32 10.74
CA LYS A 211 16.45 27.94 11.98
C LYS A 211 16.88 29.23 12.70
N THR A 212 15.99 29.70 13.58
CA THR A 212 16.20 30.96 14.34
C THR A 212 15.93 30.75 15.81
N GLY A 213 16.62 31.50 16.65
CA GLY A 213 16.31 31.67 18.06
C GLY A 213 15.23 32.74 18.30
N TYR A 214 15.24 33.37 19.47
CA TYR A 214 14.29 34.41 19.82
C TYR A 214 14.86 35.38 20.82
N LEU A 215 14.29 36.59 20.93
CA LEU A 215 14.61 37.56 21.96
C LEU A 215 13.82 37.27 23.23
N PHE A 216 14.51 37.11 24.36
CA PHE A 216 13.89 36.97 25.67
C PHE A 216 13.43 38.34 26.17
N THR A 217 12.21 38.36 26.71
CA THR A 217 11.67 39.52 27.42
C THR A 217 11.23 39.10 28.83
N PRO A 218 11.75 39.73 29.90
CA PRO A 218 11.35 39.40 31.27
C PRO A 218 9.83 39.51 31.47
N GLY A 219 9.21 38.44 32.04
CA GLY A 219 7.76 38.35 32.18
C GLY A 219 7.00 37.94 30.94
N GLY A 220 7.69 37.69 29.84
CA GLY A 220 7.11 37.12 28.61
C GLY A 220 6.83 35.62 28.72
N ALA A 221 6.43 35.04 27.60
CA ALA A 221 6.08 33.62 27.56
C ALA A 221 7.25 32.69 27.31
N VAL A 222 8.39 33.21 26.79
CA VAL A 222 9.56 32.42 26.38
C VAL A 222 10.64 32.38 27.45
N SER A 223 11.39 31.29 27.53
CA SER A 223 12.43 31.03 28.49
C SER A 223 13.71 31.81 28.19
N SER A 224 14.44 32.25 29.25
CA SER A 224 15.69 33.01 29.14
C SER A 224 16.88 32.16 28.62
N ASP A 225 16.81 30.83 28.74
CA ASP A 225 17.92 29.93 28.38
C ASP A 225 17.51 28.79 27.40
N GLY A 226 16.29 28.85 26.87
CA GLY A 226 15.79 27.85 25.92
C GLY A 226 15.42 26.52 26.56
N GLN A 227 15.27 26.45 27.86
CA GLN A 227 14.81 25.27 28.59
C GLN A 227 13.40 25.48 29.14
N CYS A 228 12.50 24.54 28.92
CA CYS A 228 11.21 24.53 29.59
C CYS A 228 11.36 23.84 30.95
N LYS A 229 11.44 24.65 32.04
CA LYS A 229 11.67 24.21 33.45
C LYS A 229 10.31 24.04 34.14
N VAL A 230 9.57 23.03 33.74
CA VAL A 230 8.21 22.79 34.25
C VAL A 230 8.22 22.55 35.76
N PHE A 231 7.39 23.29 36.48
CA PHE A 231 7.22 23.23 37.96
C PHE A 231 8.44 23.63 38.80
N ASP A 232 9.57 24.01 38.18
CA ASP A 232 10.82 24.37 38.85
C ASP A 232 10.76 25.81 39.44
N GLU A 233 11.51 26.07 40.51
CA GLU A 233 11.65 27.40 41.11
C GLU A 233 12.24 28.44 40.13
N LYS A 234 12.98 27.98 39.13
CA LYS A 234 13.60 28.80 38.08
C LYS A 234 12.78 28.84 36.77
N ALA A 235 11.52 28.43 36.82
CA ALA A 235 10.60 28.50 35.71
C ALA A 235 10.42 29.99 35.29
N ASP A 236 10.76 30.31 34.04
CA ASP A 236 10.72 31.66 33.49
C ASP A 236 10.11 31.77 32.09
N GLY A 237 9.63 30.64 31.57
CA GLY A 237 8.96 30.56 30.27
C GLY A 237 9.15 29.22 29.57
N THR A 238 8.60 29.15 28.36
CA THR A 238 8.66 27.97 27.47
C THR A 238 9.56 28.24 26.26
N ILE A 239 9.77 27.24 25.45
CA ILE A 239 10.32 27.38 24.07
C ILE A 239 9.31 26.79 23.10
N PHE A 240 8.89 27.60 22.10
CA PHE A 240 8.01 27.08 21.03
C PHE A 240 8.81 26.25 20.04
N THR A 241 8.24 25.12 19.65
CA THR A 241 8.91 24.14 18.81
C THR A 241 7.97 23.60 17.75
N ASP A 242 8.55 23.05 16.69
CA ASP A 242 7.80 22.32 15.68
C ASP A 242 7.21 21.04 16.26
N GLY A 243 6.08 20.61 15.70
CA GLY A 243 5.49 19.35 16.05
C GLY A 243 4.34 18.97 15.12
N VAL A 244 4.27 17.71 14.78
CA VAL A 244 3.13 17.10 14.08
C VAL A 244 2.73 15.88 14.87
N GLY A 245 1.44 15.73 15.12
CA GLY A 245 0.92 14.56 15.82
C GLY A 245 -0.48 14.20 15.37
N VAL A 246 -0.75 12.91 15.28
CA VAL A 246 -2.07 12.36 14.96
C VAL A 246 -2.29 11.06 15.72
N VAL A 247 -3.53 10.86 16.16
CA VAL A 247 -4.00 9.61 16.76
C VAL A 247 -5.15 9.06 15.93
N THR A 248 -5.19 7.74 15.75
CA THR A 248 -6.34 7.04 15.17
C THR A 248 -7.23 6.53 16.29
N LEU A 249 -8.51 6.90 16.23
CA LEU A 249 -9.51 6.61 17.23
C LEU A 249 -10.63 5.76 16.65
N CYS A 250 -11.14 4.82 17.45
CA CYS A 250 -12.41 4.12 17.18
C CYS A 250 -13.13 3.75 18.48
N ARG A 251 -14.36 3.27 18.39
CA ARG A 251 -15.05 2.74 19.58
C ARG A 251 -14.27 1.53 20.14
N LEU A 252 -14.17 1.43 21.46
CA LEU A 252 -13.47 0.31 22.11
C LEU A 252 -14.05 -1.06 21.71
N SER A 253 -15.36 -1.15 21.54
CA SER A 253 -16.02 -2.37 21.06
C SER A 253 -15.51 -2.82 19.70
N ASP A 254 -15.31 -1.86 18.80
CA ASP A 254 -14.88 -2.12 17.43
C ASP A 254 -13.37 -2.47 17.40
N ALA A 255 -12.56 -1.79 18.23
CA ALA A 255 -11.15 -2.12 18.39
C ALA A 255 -10.97 -3.58 18.84
N ILE A 256 -11.78 -4.03 19.80
CA ILE A 256 -11.76 -5.42 20.31
C ILE A 256 -12.22 -6.40 19.22
N ALA A 257 -13.36 -6.12 18.56
CA ALA A 257 -13.96 -7.01 17.56
C ALA A 257 -13.06 -7.20 16.33
N HIS A 258 -12.27 -6.19 15.97
CA HIS A 258 -11.35 -6.26 14.83
C HIS A 258 -9.91 -6.62 15.21
N GLY A 259 -9.61 -6.74 16.52
CA GLY A 259 -8.28 -7.12 16.99
C GLY A 259 -7.24 -6.01 16.80
N PHE A 260 -7.63 -4.73 16.85
CA PHE A 260 -6.68 -3.64 16.77
C PHE A 260 -5.80 -3.56 18.02
N ASN A 261 -4.56 -3.10 17.83
CA ASN A 261 -3.68 -2.77 18.94
C ASN A 261 -4.25 -1.56 19.71
N ILE A 262 -4.37 -1.65 21.03
CA ILE A 262 -4.91 -0.57 21.87
C ILE A 262 -3.79 0.01 22.73
N TYR A 263 -3.43 1.27 22.49
CA TYR A 263 -2.44 1.99 23.31
C TYR A 263 -3.02 2.48 24.62
N ALA A 264 -4.21 3.08 24.56
CA ALA A 264 -4.98 3.55 25.72
C ALA A 264 -6.45 3.70 25.33
N VAL A 265 -7.30 3.90 26.33
CA VAL A 265 -8.74 4.10 26.19
C VAL A 265 -9.11 5.48 26.74
N ILE A 266 -9.69 6.35 25.92
CA ILE A 266 -10.25 7.64 26.35
C ILE A 266 -11.60 7.37 27.01
N LYS A 267 -11.65 7.49 28.34
CA LYS A 267 -12.84 7.29 29.15
C LYS A 267 -13.80 8.47 29.08
N GLY A 268 -13.24 9.67 29.04
CA GLY A 268 -14.00 10.91 28.96
C GLY A 268 -13.11 12.10 28.66
N SER A 269 -13.70 13.14 28.11
CA SER A 269 -13.04 14.42 27.88
C SER A 269 -14.04 15.55 28.01
N ALA A 270 -13.56 16.74 28.27
CA ALA A 270 -14.35 17.94 28.35
C ALA A 270 -13.58 19.14 27.80
N ILE A 271 -14.35 20.13 27.33
CA ILE A 271 -13.87 21.44 26.90
C ILE A 271 -14.74 22.53 27.53
N ASN A 272 -14.16 23.70 27.79
CA ASN A 272 -14.86 24.92 28.17
C ASN A 272 -14.08 26.16 27.72
N ASN A 273 -14.59 27.32 28.07
CA ASN A 273 -13.91 28.61 27.94
C ASN A 273 -13.95 29.37 29.26
N ASN A 274 -12.93 30.17 29.58
CA ASN A 274 -12.84 30.98 30.79
C ASN A 274 -13.88 32.11 30.82
N GLY A 275 -14.44 32.52 29.65
CA GLY A 275 -15.25 33.71 29.53
C GLY A 275 -14.46 34.95 29.97
N ASN A 276 -15.00 35.71 30.88
CA ASN A 276 -14.40 36.90 31.48
C ASN A 276 -13.76 36.65 32.87
N ASP A 277 -13.58 35.40 33.27
CA ASP A 277 -13.01 35.00 34.58
C ASP A 277 -11.45 35.04 34.57
N SER A 278 -10.84 35.71 33.63
CA SER A 278 -9.42 35.92 33.53
C SER A 278 -9.07 37.41 33.43
N LEU A 279 -7.87 37.81 33.87
CA LEU A 279 -7.43 39.20 33.86
C LEU A 279 -7.36 39.81 32.47
N ASN A 280 -7.05 39.01 31.49
CA ASN A 280 -7.02 39.34 30.05
C ASN A 280 -7.19 38.06 29.22
N ILE A 281 -7.32 38.20 27.91
CA ILE A 281 -7.58 37.10 26.99
C ILE A 281 -6.50 36.00 27.03
N ALA A 282 -5.29 36.32 27.40
CA ALA A 282 -4.17 35.40 27.44
C ALA A 282 -3.93 34.79 28.85
N ALA A 283 -4.54 35.33 29.89
CA ALA A 283 -4.32 34.91 31.27
C ALA A 283 -5.11 33.61 31.59
N PRO A 284 -4.49 32.63 32.27
CA PRO A 284 -5.18 31.42 32.70
C PRO A 284 -6.19 31.71 33.84
N SER A 285 -7.22 30.87 33.97
CA SER A 285 -8.21 30.91 35.06
C SER A 285 -8.19 29.62 35.87
N ILE A 286 -8.01 29.74 37.20
CA ILE A 286 -8.10 28.59 38.11
C ILE A 286 -9.50 27.95 38.02
N HIS A 287 -10.55 28.77 37.98
CA HIS A 287 -11.94 28.30 37.95
C HIS A 287 -12.20 27.58 36.63
N GLY A 288 -11.89 28.22 35.49
CA GLY A 288 -12.09 27.63 34.16
C GLY A 288 -11.39 26.29 34.02
N GLN A 289 -10.12 26.23 34.39
CA GLN A 289 -9.35 24.97 34.34
C GLN A 289 -9.92 23.92 35.32
N SER A 290 -10.29 24.30 36.54
CA SER A 290 -10.87 23.37 37.52
C SER A 290 -12.19 22.78 37.02
N GLU A 291 -13.07 23.58 36.43
CA GLU A 291 -14.38 23.13 35.94
C GLU A 291 -14.26 22.17 34.73
N VAL A 292 -13.32 22.40 33.81
CA VAL A 292 -13.12 21.47 32.68
C VAL A 292 -12.59 20.11 33.18
N ILE A 293 -11.71 20.10 34.19
CA ILE A 293 -11.16 18.88 34.78
C ILE A 293 -12.29 18.08 35.47
N LYS A 294 -13.10 18.74 36.28
CA LYS A 294 -14.29 18.13 36.92
C LYS A 294 -15.28 17.57 35.93
N ALA A 295 -15.50 18.30 34.84
CA ALA A 295 -16.40 17.85 33.75
C ALA A 295 -15.86 16.60 33.06
N ALA A 296 -14.52 16.52 32.86
CA ALA A 296 -13.87 15.35 32.31
C ALA A 296 -13.95 14.13 33.23
N PHE A 297 -13.75 14.27 34.54
CA PHE A 297 -13.99 13.22 35.52
C PHE A 297 -15.43 12.71 35.50
N LYS A 298 -16.38 13.62 35.44
CA LYS A 298 -17.81 13.28 35.34
C LYS A 298 -18.11 12.50 34.06
N ALA A 299 -17.56 12.94 32.94
CA ALA A 299 -17.75 12.28 31.64
C ALA A 299 -17.08 10.88 31.62
N ALA A 300 -15.91 10.75 32.24
CA ALA A 300 -15.15 9.50 32.36
C ALA A 300 -15.77 8.53 33.38
N LYS A 301 -16.57 9.02 34.31
CA LYS A 301 -17.07 8.28 35.48
C LYS A 301 -15.94 7.67 36.29
N VAL A 302 -14.84 8.41 36.47
CA VAL A 302 -13.63 8.00 37.20
C VAL A 302 -13.52 8.90 38.44
N ASN A 303 -13.17 8.26 39.59
CA ASN A 303 -12.91 8.99 40.80
C ASN A 303 -11.55 9.67 40.73
N PRO A 304 -11.38 10.95 41.06
CA PRO A 304 -10.07 11.59 41.14
C PRO A 304 -9.04 10.82 41.96
N ASP A 305 -9.46 10.14 43.01
CA ASP A 305 -8.60 9.30 43.85
C ASP A 305 -7.99 8.07 43.14
N ASP A 306 -8.51 7.70 41.96
CA ASP A 306 -8.02 6.57 41.19
C ASP A 306 -7.02 6.98 40.12
N ILE A 307 -6.82 8.29 39.89
CA ILE A 307 -5.86 8.81 38.89
C ILE A 307 -4.44 8.59 39.35
N ASP A 308 -3.63 7.98 38.49
CA ASP A 308 -2.23 7.63 38.78
C ASP A 308 -1.27 8.75 38.41
N PHE A 309 -1.56 9.44 37.30
CA PHE A 309 -0.71 10.53 36.84
C PHE A 309 -1.50 11.57 36.02
N ILE A 310 -0.91 12.76 35.92
CA ILE A 310 -1.36 13.84 35.05
C ILE A 310 -0.21 14.25 34.13
N GLU A 311 -0.45 14.25 32.84
CA GLU A 311 0.31 14.97 31.83
C GLU A 311 -0.23 16.38 31.77
N ALA A 312 0.46 17.30 32.41
CA ALA A 312 0.03 18.68 32.58
C ALA A 312 0.24 19.50 31.30
N HIS A 313 -0.48 20.59 31.19
CA HIS A 313 -0.17 21.62 30.21
C HIS A 313 1.23 22.17 30.42
N GLY A 314 1.63 22.46 31.66
CA GLY A 314 2.99 22.66 32.18
C GLY A 314 3.91 23.39 31.21
N THR A 315 3.75 24.71 31.12
CA THR A 315 4.52 25.55 30.17
C THR A 315 5.84 26.09 30.72
N GLY A 316 6.16 25.78 31.97
CA GLY A 316 7.36 26.29 32.62
C GLY A 316 7.31 27.79 32.88
N THR A 317 6.14 28.42 32.93
CA THR A 317 6.00 29.84 33.26
C THR A 317 5.79 30.02 34.75
N TYR A 318 6.41 31.07 35.29
CA TYR A 318 6.45 31.31 36.77
C TYR A 318 5.09 31.35 37.46
N LEU A 319 4.05 31.87 36.75
CA LEU A 319 2.68 31.96 37.28
C LEU A 319 1.73 30.88 36.71
N GLY A 320 1.98 30.40 35.50
CA GLY A 320 1.08 29.46 34.83
C GLY A 320 1.04 28.09 35.51
N ASP A 321 2.21 27.55 35.85
CA ASP A 321 2.31 26.24 36.49
C ASP A 321 1.64 26.21 37.86
N PRO A 322 1.82 27.23 38.78
CA PRO A 322 1.07 27.31 40.02
C PRO A 322 -0.45 27.41 39.87
N ILE A 323 -0.93 28.15 38.87
CA ILE A 323 -2.36 28.24 38.53
C ILE A 323 -2.91 26.88 38.12
N GLU A 324 -2.22 26.15 37.26
CA GLU A 324 -2.63 24.80 36.85
C GLU A 324 -2.65 23.82 38.01
N VAL A 325 -1.60 23.77 38.86
CA VAL A 325 -1.56 22.87 40.02
C VAL A 325 -2.67 23.21 41.02
N LYS A 326 -3.00 24.49 41.20
CA LYS A 326 -4.11 24.93 42.05
C LYS A 326 -5.47 24.49 41.47
N ALA A 327 -5.65 24.62 40.16
CA ALA A 327 -6.87 24.19 39.45
C ALA A 327 -7.07 22.68 39.55
N LEU A 328 -5.99 21.91 39.29
CA LEU A 328 -5.97 20.45 39.47
C LEU A 328 -6.32 20.05 40.89
N SER A 329 -5.69 20.65 41.90
CA SER A 329 -5.94 20.38 43.34
C SER A 329 -7.40 20.68 43.71
N THR A 330 -7.96 21.76 43.18
CA THR A 330 -9.37 22.15 43.36
C THR A 330 -10.33 21.14 42.70
N ALA A 331 -9.98 20.63 41.53
CA ALA A 331 -10.79 19.65 40.81
C ALA A 331 -10.75 18.27 41.48
N PHE A 332 -9.60 17.84 41.99
CA PHE A 332 -9.45 16.57 42.68
C PHE A 332 -10.20 16.53 44.03
N ALA A 333 -10.26 17.66 44.74
CA ALA A 333 -11.03 17.79 45.99
C ALA A 333 -10.82 16.65 47.00
N THR A 334 -9.60 16.09 47.10
CA THR A 334 -9.27 14.93 47.94
C THR A 334 -8.41 15.33 49.14
N THR A 335 -8.47 14.53 50.19
CA THR A 335 -7.59 14.67 51.36
C THR A 335 -6.30 13.89 51.23
N LYS A 336 -6.17 12.99 50.22
CA LYS A 336 -4.94 12.26 49.94
C LYS A 336 -3.85 13.23 49.45
N ARG A 337 -2.60 12.91 49.79
CA ARG A 337 -1.44 13.72 49.43
C ARG A 337 -0.42 12.86 48.68
N GLN A 338 0.28 13.49 47.70
CA GLN A 338 1.47 12.92 47.07
C GLN A 338 1.28 11.50 46.52
N TYR A 339 0.14 11.18 45.92
CA TYR A 339 -0.16 9.85 45.35
C TYR A 339 -0.24 9.83 43.84
N CYS A 340 -0.46 10.98 43.20
CA CYS A 340 -0.64 11.13 41.75
C CYS A 340 0.63 11.78 41.15
N ALA A 341 1.26 11.13 40.22
CA ALA A 341 2.45 11.67 39.54
C ALA A 341 2.08 12.83 38.61
N LEU A 342 2.86 13.91 38.63
CA LEU A 342 2.67 15.08 37.77
C LEU A 342 3.88 15.27 36.87
N GLY A 343 3.68 15.37 35.56
CA GLY A 343 4.74 15.59 34.57
C GLY A 343 4.28 16.38 33.37
N SER A 344 5.22 16.80 32.54
CA SER A 344 4.94 17.43 31.24
C SER A 344 6.03 17.11 30.22
N ILE A 345 5.60 16.67 29.04
CA ILE A 345 6.49 16.40 27.88
C ILE A 345 7.21 17.66 27.40
N LYS A 346 6.69 18.83 27.70
CA LYS A 346 7.28 20.10 27.27
C LYS A 346 8.68 20.33 27.80
N SER A 347 9.03 19.69 28.94
CA SER A 347 10.42 19.70 29.43
C SER A 347 11.40 19.07 28.43
N ASN A 348 10.97 18.08 27.65
CA ASN A 348 11.78 17.35 26.69
C ASN A 348 11.70 17.93 25.28
N VAL A 349 10.47 18.24 24.79
CA VAL A 349 10.26 18.60 23.39
C VAL A 349 9.94 20.08 23.17
N GLY A 350 9.78 20.86 24.24
CA GLY A 350 9.29 22.23 24.16
C GLY A 350 7.77 22.29 23.97
N HIS A 351 7.28 23.47 23.66
CA HIS A 351 5.87 23.71 23.44
C HIS A 351 5.50 23.64 21.95
N THR A 352 4.87 22.58 21.52
CA THR A 352 4.47 22.32 20.13
C THR A 352 3.18 23.07 19.74
N ASP A 353 2.88 24.19 20.36
CA ASP A 353 1.76 25.11 20.09
C ASP A 353 0.42 24.37 19.94
N THR A 354 -0.26 24.52 18.77
CA THR A 354 -1.56 23.91 18.49
C THR A 354 -1.58 22.38 18.60
N THR A 355 -0.42 21.72 18.47
CA THR A 355 -0.30 20.25 18.59
C THR A 355 0.06 19.77 20.00
N SER A 356 0.17 20.67 20.99
CA SER A 356 0.61 20.28 22.33
C SER A 356 -0.36 19.28 23.01
N GLY A 357 -1.66 19.37 22.71
CA GLY A 357 -2.65 18.44 23.23
C GLY A 357 -2.46 17.01 22.73
N VAL A 358 -2.30 16.80 21.43
CA VAL A 358 -2.06 15.47 20.86
C VAL A 358 -0.71 14.93 21.26
N THR A 359 0.32 15.79 21.41
CA THR A 359 1.65 15.41 21.93
C THR A 359 1.55 14.86 23.35
N GLY A 360 0.77 15.50 24.23
CA GLY A 360 0.47 15.02 25.57
C GLY A 360 -0.29 13.69 25.59
N ILE A 361 -1.28 13.54 24.71
CA ILE A 361 -2.02 12.26 24.53
C ILE A 361 -1.10 11.13 24.10
N ILE A 362 -0.18 11.38 23.16
CA ILE A 362 0.81 10.38 22.69
C ILE A 362 1.70 9.92 23.85
N LYS A 363 2.30 10.85 24.63
CA LYS A 363 3.09 10.48 25.81
C LYS A 363 2.26 9.72 26.84
N ALA A 364 1.07 10.20 27.16
CA ALA A 364 0.21 9.55 28.14
C ALA A 364 -0.21 8.15 27.73
N ALA A 365 -0.56 7.94 26.45
CA ALA A 365 -0.90 6.62 25.91
C ALA A 365 0.30 5.65 25.96
N LEU A 366 1.51 6.12 25.61
CA LEU A 366 2.74 5.33 25.72
C LEU A 366 3.06 4.99 27.18
N ALA A 367 2.88 5.95 28.09
CA ALA A 367 3.10 5.73 29.52
C ALA A 367 2.13 4.67 30.08
N ILE A 368 0.88 4.72 29.68
CA ILE A 368 -0.14 3.72 30.06
C ILE A 368 0.22 2.34 29.50
N LYS A 369 0.55 2.25 28.22
CA LYS A 369 0.86 0.98 27.55
C LYS A 369 2.09 0.31 28.15
N ASN A 370 3.14 1.08 28.38
CA ASN A 370 4.42 0.58 28.92
C ASN A 370 4.46 0.54 30.44
N ARG A 371 3.45 1.10 31.12
CA ARG A 371 3.35 1.22 32.59
C ARG A 371 4.54 1.96 33.20
N ILE A 372 5.10 2.94 32.50
CA ILE A 372 6.20 3.80 32.95
C ILE A 372 5.84 5.24 32.64
N LEU A 373 5.93 6.15 33.62
CA LEU A 373 5.86 7.59 33.35
C LEU A 373 7.31 8.11 33.27
N PRO A 374 7.73 8.63 32.06
CA PRO A 374 9.06 9.23 31.94
C PRO A 374 9.20 10.49 32.78
N ALA A 375 10.44 10.73 33.24
CA ALA A 375 10.80 11.88 34.05
C ALA A 375 10.49 13.23 33.37
N THR A 376 10.11 14.22 34.18
CA THR A 376 10.08 15.62 33.80
C THR A 376 11.47 16.17 33.98
N ILE A 377 12.23 16.40 32.92
CA ILE A 377 13.59 16.92 32.97
C ILE A 377 13.61 18.43 33.27
N ASN A 378 14.79 19.00 33.48
CA ASN A 378 14.99 20.42 33.84
C ASN A 378 14.30 20.84 35.16
N TYR A 379 13.95 19.85 36.00
CA TYR A 379 13.39 20.07 37.33
C TYR A 379 14.45 19.76 38.41
N THR A 380 14.66 20.69 39.31
CA THR A 380 15.61 20.55 40.42
C THR A 380 14.95 20.76 41.77
N LYS A 381 14.05 21.74 41.86
CA LYS A 381 13.35 22.07 43.08
C LYS A 381 12.00 22.73 42.75
N ALA A 382 10.96 22.33 43.46
CA ALA A 382 9.62 22.86 43.26
C ALA A 382 9.53 24.38 43.43
N ASN A 383 8.82 25.04 42.53
CA ASN A 383 8.42 26.44 42.71
C ASN A 383 7.61 26.56 43.98
N PRO A 384 8.02 27.41 44.95
CA PRO A 384 7.36 27.55 46.26
C PRO A 384 5.86 27.82 46.13
N GLN A 385 5.40 28.51 45.08
CA GLN A 385 3.98 28.83 44.87
C GLN A 385 3.11 27.62 44.54
N LEU A 386 3.70 26.47 44.18
CA LEU A 386 2.96 25.23 43.92
C LEU A 386 2.37 24.62 45.21
N ASP A 387 2.98 24.86 46.34
CA ASP A 387 2.65 24.20 47.63
C ASP A 387 2.47 22.67 47.47
N ILE A 388 3.36 22.07 46.64
CA ILE A 388 3.20 20.69 46.14
C ILE A 388 3.01 19.65 47.25
N ALA A 389 3.66 19.85 48.42
CA ALA A 389 3.55 18.93 49.53
C ALA A 389 2.14 18.81 50.11
N ASN A 390 1.31 19.86 49.97
CA ASN A 390 -0.07 19.89 50.40
C ASN A 390 -1.08 19.52 49.31
N THR A 391 -0.60 19.09 48.16
CA THR A 391 -1.44 18.67 47.02
C THR A 391 -1.50 17.14 46.89
N PRO A 392 -2.42 16.60 46.10
CA PRO A 392 -2.45 15.19 45.73
C PRO A 392 -1.22 14.74 44.92
N PHE A 393 -0.45 15.70 44.36
CA PHE A 393 0.57 15.47 43.36
C PHE A 393 1.98 15.41 43.90
N PHE A 394 2.83 14.64 43.20
CA PHE A 394 4.29 14.73 43.34
C PHE A 394 4.88 14.91 41.93
N ILE A 395 5.97 15.67 41.83
CA ILE A 395 6.61 15.86 40.52
C ILE A 395 7.39 14.59 40.16
N CYS A 396 7.16 14.10 38.92
CA CYS A 396 7.85 12.93 38.37
C CYS A 396 9.23 13.35 37.87
N ASP A 397 10.25 13.38 38.76
CA ASP A 397 11.62 13.79 38.46
C ASP A 397 12.55 12.63 38.05
N ASN A 398 12.05 11.41 38.13
CA ASN A 398 12.69 10.17 37.68
C ASN A 398 11.64 9.31 36.98
N ASN A 399 12.08 8.37 36.14
CA ASN A 399 11.16 7.41 35.51
C ASN A 399 10.37 6.65 36.56
N TYR A 400 9.06 6.79 36.57
CA TYR A 400 8.18 6.20 37.58
C TYR A 400 7.51 4.93 37.04
N GLN A 401 7.86 3.77 37.64
CA GLN A 401 7.27 2.48 37.25
C GLN A 401 5.97 2.27 38.03
N PHE A 402 4.86 2.11 37.31
CA PHE A 402 3.56 1.77 37.89
C PHE A 402 3.51 0.31 38.34
N LYS A 403 2.82 0.07 39.48
CA LYS A 403 2.69 -1.28 40.05
C LYS A 403 1.98 -2.23 39.09
N ALA A 404 2.57 -3.41 38.91
CA ALA A 404 2.04 -4.43 37.98
C ALA A 404 0.65 -4.96 38.39
N GLU A 405 0.37 -5.00 39.71
CA GLU A 405 -0.88 -5.50 40.26
C GLU A 405 -2.07 -4.56 40.03
N LYS A 406 -1.82 -3.28 39.73
CA LYS A 406 -2.90 -2.34 39.43
C LYS A 406 -3.60 -2.72 38.14
N GLU A 407 -4.85 -3.11 38.23
CA GLU A 407 -5.64 -3.66 37.12
C GLU A 407 -5.86 -2.62 36.00
N ILE A 408 -6.28 -1.41 36.39
CA ILE A 408 -6.50 -0.29 35.48
C ILE A 408 -5.63 0.87 35.88
N LEU A 409 -4.81 1.36 34.95
CA LEU A 409 -4.02 2.57 35.12
C LEU A 409 -4.80 3.74 34.53
N TYR A 410 -4.95 4.83 35.26
CA TYR A 410 -5.63 6.04 34.80
C TYR A 410 -4.66 7.22 34.69
N GLY A 411 -4.73 7.96 33.58
CA GLY A 411 -3.99 9.19 33.36
C GLY A 411 -4.89 10.34 32.94
N GLY A 412 -4.57 11.57 33.36
CA GLY A 412 -5.20 12.78 32.85
C GLY A 412 -4.28 13.54 31.91
N VAL A 413 -4.82 14.23 30.91
CA VAL A 413 -4.08 15.09 29.98
C VAL A 413 -4.76 16.44 29.90
N SER A 414 -4.01 17.53 30.18
CA SER A 414 -4.46 18.92 30.13
C SER A 414 -3.89 19.67 28.94
N SER A 415 -4.70 20.49 28.29
CA SER A 415 -4.22 21.45 27.29
C SER A 415 -5.06 22.72 27.36
N PHE A 416 -4.41 23.86 27.63
CA PHE A 416 -5.06 25.13 27.85
C PHE A 416 -4.60 26.16 26.81
N GLY A 417 -5.52 26.74 26.08
CA GLY A 417 -5.23 27.65 24.96
C GLY A 417 -5.23 29.13 25.35
N PHE A 418 -4.35 29.92 24.75
CA PHE A 418 -4.52 31.37 24.73
C PHE A 418 -5.89 31.71 24.13
N GLY A 419 -6.64 32.58 24.77
CA GLY A 419 -8.07 32.82 24.44
C GLY A 419 -9.04 32.08 25.37
N GLY A 420 -8.50 31.36 26.37
CA GLY A 420 -9.26 30.77 27.48
C GLY A 420 -9.95 29.46 27.17
N THR A 421 -9.78 28.87 25.99
CA THR A 421 -10.36 27.53 25.71
C THR A 421 -9.51 26.44 26.35
N ASN A 422 -10.09 25.73 27.31
CA ASN A 422 -9.47 24.65 28.05
C ASN A 422 -10.00 23.30 27.59
N ALA A 423 -9.11 22.28 27.59
CA ALA A 423 -9.45 20.90 27.30
C ALA A 423 -8.77 19.95 28.30
N HIS A 424 -9.48 18.92 28.75
CA HIS A 424 -8.95 17.86 29.60
C HIS A 424 -9.52 16.50 29.18
N ALA A 425 -8.67 15.46 29.18
CA ALA A 425 -9.05 14.10 28.84
C ALA A 425 -8.59 13.10 29.89
N ILE A 426 -9.40 12.08 30.18
CA ILE A 426 -9.08 10.96 31.08
C ILE A 426 -8.86 9.71 30.25
N LEU A 427 -7.69 9.13 30.38
CA LEU A 427 -7.27 7.90 29.72
C LEU A 427 -7.23 6.75 30.73
N ALA A 428 -7.41 5.53 30.20
CA ALA A 428 -7.23 4.29 30.96
C ALA A 428 -6.41 3.27 30.16
N SER A 429 -5.81 2.29 30.85
CA SER A 429 -5.21 1.14 30.17
C SER A 429 -6.27 0.33 29.43
N ALA A 430 -5.87 -0.42 28.40
CA ALA A 430 -6.75 -1.37 27.72
C ALA A 430 -7.23 -2.45 28.69
N PRO A 431 -8.41 -3.07 28.46
CA PRO A 431 -8.84 -4.24 29.21
C PRO A 431 -7.76 -5.34 29.13
N LYS A 432 -7.54 -6.08 30.21
CA LYS A 432 -6.67 -7.27 30.15
C LYS A 432 -7.32 -8.32 29.24
N ASP A 433 -6.50 -9.04 28.50
CA ASP A 433 -6.94 -10.15 27.63
C ASP A 433 -8.13 -9.76 26.73
N TYR A 434 -8.09 -8.54 26.18
CA TYR A 434 -9.20 -7.98 25.38
C TYR A 434 -9.35 -8.64 24.02
N LEU A 435 -8.32 -9.34 23.52
CA LEU A 435 -8.37 -9.97 22.22
C LEU A 435 -9.30 -11.20 22.25
N PRO A 436 -10.27 -11.30 21.33
CA PRO A 436 -11.11 -12.50 21.21
C PRO A 436 -10.27 -13.74 20.94
N ASN A 437 -10.59 -14.86 21.61
CA ASN A 437 -9.90 -16.14 21.40
C ASN A 437 -9.87 -16.57 19.93
N GLU A 438 -10.92 -16.24 19.20
CA GLU A 438 -11.03 -16.54 17.76
C GLU A 438 -9.95 -15.85 16.90
N LEU A 439 -9.44 -14.70 17.34
CA LEU A 439 -8.36 -13.96 16.66
C LEU A 439 -6.97 -14.40 17.14
N VAL A 440 -6.87 -14.95 18.33
CA VAL A 440 -5.60 -15.43 18.92
C VAL A 440 -5.30 -16.86 18.49
N ILE A 441 -6.33 -17.72 18.45
CA ILE A 441 -6.19 -19.12 18.10
C ILE A 441 -6.44 -19.28 16.61
N SER A 442 -5.38 -19.53 15.85
CA SER A 442 -5.49 -19.84 14.44
C SER A 442 -6.24 -21.17 14.22
N LYS A 443 -7.26 -21.12 13.35
CA LYS A 443 -7.97 -22.34 12.90
C LYS A 443 -7.22 -23.05 11.77
N THR A 444 -6.16 -22.47 11.22
CA THR A 444 -5.42 -23.09 10.11
C THR A 444 -4.47 -24.16 10.63
N LYS A 445 -4.54 -25.35 10.02
CA LYS A 445 -3.59 -26.44 10.25
C LYS A 445 -2.23 -26.18 9.59
N CYS A 446 -2.17 -25.19 8.66
CA CYS A 446 -0.96 -24.88 7.95
C CYS A 446 0.14 -24.32 8.87
N LYS A 447 1.27 -25.02 8.91
CA LYS A 447 2.45 -24.61 9.67
C LYS A 447 3.11 -23.38 9.07
N HIS A 448 3.21 -23.34 7.74
CA HIS A 448 3.87 -22.25 7.03
C HIS A 448 2.97 -21.01 6.88
N LYS A 449 3.56 -19.83 6.93
CA LYS A 449 2.88 -18.55 6.75
C LYS A 449 3.54 -17.76 5.63
N LEU A 450 2.71 -17.05 4.88
CA LEU A 450 3.14 -16.13 3.82
C LEU A 450 3.23 -14.72 4.41
N LEU A 451 4.40 -14.14 4.35
CA LEU A 451 4.69 -12.76 4.74
C LEU A 451 4.90 -11.93 3.48
N LEU A 452 4.23 -10.78 3.39
CA LEU A 452 4.22 -9.92 2.21
C LEU A 452 4.76 -8.53 2.56
N TRP A 453 5.65 -8.00 1.74
CA TRP A 453 6.14 -6.64 1.85
C TRP A 453 6.07 -5.94 0.52
N SER A 454 5.66 -4.69 0.54
CA SER A 454 5.73 -3.83 -0.63
C SER A 454 6.16 -2.41 -0.26
N ASP A 455 6.85 -1.73 -1.17
CA ASP A 455 7.29 -0.36 -1.01
C ASP A 455 7.40 0.33 -2.39
N ARG A 456 7.73 1.60 -2.43
CA ARG A 456 7.73 2.44 -3.63
C ARG A 456 8.99 2.32 -4.48
N SER A 457 10.11 1.93 -3.88
CA SER A 457 11.37 1.68 -4.57
C SER A 457 12.04 0.41 -4.04
N GLU A 458 12.99 -0.13 -4.79
CA GLU A 458 13.73 -1.31 -4.36
C GLU A 458 14.55 -1.05 -3.08
N SER A 459 15.17 0.13 -2.97
CA SER A 459 15.96 0.51 -1.80
C SER A 459 15.09 0.68 -0.55
N ALA A 460 13.92 1.34 -0.69
CA ALA A 460 12.96 1.51 0.38
C ALA A 460 12.40 0.15 0.85
N LEU A 461 12.07 -0.74 -0.09
CA LEU A 461 11.61 -2.09 0.23
C LEU A 461 12.65 -2.89 1.03
N ARG A 462 13.94 -2.84 0.63
CA ARG A 462 15.02 -3.50 1.38
C ARG A 462 15.13 -2.98 2.81
N GLU A 463 15.05 -1.68 2.98
CA GLU A 463 15.08 -1.05 4.28
C GLU A 463 13.85 -1.42 5.13
N TYR A 464 12.66 -1.41 4.54
CA TYR A 464 11.40 -1.80 5.19
C TYR A 464 11.45 -3.25 5.68
N VAL A 465 11.87 -4.19 4.82
CA VAL A 465 12.06 -5.60 5.18
C VAL A 465 13.02 -5.74 6.36
N ASN A 466 14.20 -5.10 6.29
CA ASN A 466 15.19 -5.15 7.35
C ASN A 466 14.66 -4.60 8.69
N LYS A 467 13.96 -3.45 8.67
CA LYS A 467 13.34 -2.87 9.86
C LYS A 467 12.29 -3.82 10.44
N THR A 468 11.46 -4.41 9.59
CA THR A 468 10.40 -5.34 10.01
C THR A 468 10.98 -6.58 10.65
N ILE A 469 11.95 -7.24 10.01
CA ILE A 469 12.61 -8.44 10.55
C ILE A 469 13.31 -8.14 11.88
N ASN A 470 13.98 -7.00 12.00
CA ASN A 470 14.60 -6.59 13.26
C ASN A 470 13.56 -6.39 14.39
N SER A 471 12.34 -5.97 14.05
CA SER A 471 11.25 -5.84 15.02
C SER A 471 10.72 -7.18 15.53
N PHE A 472 10.92 -8.27 14.81
CA PHE A 472 10.47 -9.62 15.17
C PHE A 472 11.06 -10.15 16.47
N LYS A 473 12.19 -9.59 16.93
CA LYS A 473 12.78 -9.90 18.25
C LYS A 473 11.83 -9.66 19.42
N ARG A 474 10.73 -8.90 19.19
CA ARG A 474 9.71 -8.59 20.22
C ARG A 474 8.60 -9.66 20.26
N TYR A 475 8.57 -10.58 19.32
CA TYR A 475 7.50 -11.56 19.08
C TYR A 475 8.02 -12.99 19.20
N ASN A 476 7.10 -13.92 19.39
CA ASN A 476 7.38 -15.37 19.39
C ASN A 476 6.60 -16.05 18.27
N ASP A 477 6.92 -17.31 17.99
CA ASP A 477 6.33 -18.04 16.86
C ASP A 477 4.79 -18.20 16.93
N SER A 478 4.18 -18.13 18.11
CA SER A 478 2.72 -18.16 18.25
C SER A 478 2.03 -16.91 17.67
N GLU A 479 2.78 -15.81 17.50
CA GLU A 479 2.30 -14.54 16.94
C GLU A 479 2.51 -14.44 15.42
N LEU A 480 3.11 -15.47 14.79
CA LEU A 480 3.41 -15.47 13.36
C LEU A 480 2.15 -15.29 12.48
N ASN A 481 0.99 -15.79 12.93
CA ASN A 481 -0.28 -15.53 12.24
C ASN A 481 -0.66 -14.05 12.28
N ALA A 482 -0.49 -13.39 13.41
CA ALA A 482 -0.79 -11.96 13.54
C ALA A 482 0.19 -11.10 12.72
N ILE A 483 1.45 -11.50 12.64
CA ILE A 483 2.46 -10.88 11.77
C ILE A 483 2.05 -11.03 10.29
N ALA A 484 1.70 -12.24 9.86
CA ALA A 484 1.27 -12.49 8.47
C ALA A 484 -0.01 -11.71 8.13
N TYR A 485 -0.98 -11.68 9.04
CA TYR A 485 -2.21 -10.91 8.90
C TYR A 485 -1.92 -9.41 8.77
N THR A 486 -1.08 -8.89 9.66
CA THR A 486 -0.72 -7.47 9.64
C THR A 486 -0.02 -7.07 8.35
N LEU A 487 0.95 -7.86 7.88
CA LEU A 487 1.70 -7.56 6.66
C LEU A 487 0.88 -7.78 5.39
N GLY A 488 0.06 -8.82 5.34
CA GLY A 488 -0.63 -9.24 4.12
C GLY A 488 -1.98 -8.58 3.89
N LEU A 489 -2.73 -8.27 4.98
CA LEU A 489 -4.10 -7.77 4.86
C LEU A 489 -4.33 -6.38 5.48
N CYS A 490 -3.33 -5.88 6.22
CA CYS A 490 -3.45 -4.61 6.94
C CYS A 490 -2.44 -3.55 6.46
N ARG A 491 -1.90 -3.69 5.25
CA ARG A 491 -0.95 -2.74 4.66
C ARG A 491 -1.37 -2.38 3.25
N HIS A 492 -1.03 -1.16 2.84
CA HIS A 492 -1.20 -0.74 1.46
C HIS A 492 -0.20 -1.45 0.55
N GLU A 493 -0.63 -1.79 -0.66
CA GLU A 493 0.22 -2.43 -1.66
C GLU A 493 0.89 -1.40 -2.57
N TYR A 494 2.22 -1.53 -2.71
CA TYR A 494 3.04 -0.68 -3.56
C TYR A 494 3.63 -1.45 -4.74
N ALA A 495 4.33 -0.71 -5.62
CA ALA A 495 4.83 -1.24 -6.87
C ALA A 495 5.99 -2.25 -6.71
N TYR A 496 6.90 -2.04 -5.75
CA TYR A 496 7.98 -2.99 -5.50
C TYR A 496 7.57 -3.97 -4.42
N ARG A 497 7.69 -5.26 -4.70
CA ARG A 497 7.13 -6.33 -3.88
C ARG A 497 8.15 -7.42 -3.60
N THR A 498 8.06 -8.01 -2.41
CA THR A 498 8.78 -9.23 -2.01
C THR A 498 7.97 -10.01 -1.00
N TYR A 499 8.30 -11.29 -0.83
CA TYR A 499 7.57 -12.16 0.09
C TYR A 499 8.53 -13.15 0.77
N ALA A 500 8.05 -13.80 1.83
CA ALA A 500 8.71 -14.95 2.45
C ALA A 500 7.68 -15.99 2.90
N VAL A 501 8.03 -17.27 2.78
CA VAL A 501 7.24 -18.37 3.32
C VAL A 501 8.02 -19.02 4.45
N THR A 502 7.52 -18.94 5.67
CA THR A 502 8.22 -19.34 6.89
C THR A 502 7.31 -20.10 7.85
N ASP A 503 7.89 -20.91 8.70
CA ASP A 503 7.22 -21.61 9.80
C ASP A 503 7.68 -21.11 11.19
N SER A 504 8.64 -20.21 11.23
CA SER A 504 9.15 -19.59 12.46
C SER A 504 9.74 -18.21 12.21
N ILE A 505 9.77 -17.39 13.23
CA ILE A 505 10.38 -16.06 13.18
C ILE A 505 11.87 -16.14 12.84
N GLN A 506 12.58 -17.11 13.40
CA GLN A 506 13.99 -17.30 13.12
C GLN A 506 14.26 -17.71 11.65
N ALA A 507 13.43 -18.58 11.09
CA ALA A 507 13.57 -19.04 9.71
C ALA A 507 13.35 -17.90 8.70
N THR A 508 12.59 -16.86 9.03
CA THR A 508 12.34 -15.72 8.17
C THR A 508 13.63 -15.00 7.75
N HIS A 509 14.63 -14.94 8.61
CA HIS A 509 15.92 -14.30 8.30
C HIS A 509 16.70 -14.98 7.15
N TYR A 510 16.35 -16.22 6.83
CA TYR A 510 17.04 -17.05 5.84
C TYR A 510 16.15 -17.41 4.65
N ALA A 511 14.98 -16.79 4.52
CA ALA A 511 14.08 -17.07 3.39
C ALA A 511 14.70 -16.55 2.08
N PRO A 512 15.01 -17.44 1.11
CA PRO A 512 15.69 -17.05 -0.12
C PRO A 512 14.83 -16.13 -1.00
N GLU A 513 13.52 -16.22 -0.90
CA GLU A 513 12.54 -15.42 -1.64
C GLU A 513 12.68 -13.93 -1.36
N MET A 514 13.14 -13.55 -0.17
CA MET A 514 13.36 -12.16 0.23
C MET A 514 14.50 -11.46 -0.51
N THR A 515 15.32 -12.21 -1.27
CA THR A 515 16.37 -11.62 -2.10
C THR A 515 15.84 -11.04 -3.41
N TYR A 516 14.61 -11.41 -3.80
CA TYR A 516 13.97 -10.93 -5.01
C TYR A 516 13.06 -9.73 -4.71
N HIS A 517 13.52 -8.53 -5.07
CA HIS A 517 12.73 -7.32 -5.02
C HIS A 517 12.28 -6.97 -6.43
N ARG A 518 11.01 -7.16 -6.74
CA ARG A 518 10.48 -6.93 -8.10
C ARG A 518 9.60 -5.69 -8.14
N LYS A 519 9.71 -4.94 -9.24
CA LYS A 519 8.65 -4.01 -9.62
C LYS A 519 7.49 -4.82 -10.20
N ALA A 520 6.31 -4.68 -9.62
CA ALA A 520 5.08 -5.31 -10.12
C ALA A 520 4.78 -4.84 -11.54
N LEU A 521 4.31 -5.76 -12.38
CA LEU A 521 3.94 -5.48 -13.76
C LEU A 521 2.62 -4.73 -13.80
N GLU A 522 2.58 -3.55 -14.41
CA GLU A 522 1.38 -2.72 -14.47
C GLU A 522 0.29 -3.33 -15.35
N LYS A 523 0.71 -4.01 -16.42
CA LYS A 523 -0.19 -4.73 -17.33
C LYS A 523 0.32 -6.16 -17.51
N ASN A 524 -0.46 -7.14 -17.13
CA ASN A 524 -0.10 -8.54 -17.27
C ASN A 524 -1.26 -9.37 -17.84
N LYS A 525 -0.94 -10.57 -18.32
CA LYS A 525 -1.88 -11.58 -18.77
C LYS A 525 -1.49 -12.93 -18.20
N VAL A 526 -2.40 -13.56 -17.49
CA VAL A 526 -2.21 -14.84 -16.83
C VAL A 526 -2.56 -15.99 -17.78
N VAL A 527 -1.63 -16.93 -17.90
CA VAL A 527 -1.77 -18.14 -18.73
C VAL A 527 -1.63 -19.37 -17.84
N PHE A 528 -2.64 -20.24 -17.79
CA PHE A 528 -2.51 -21.53 -17.10
C PHE A 528 -2.00 -22.60 -18.06
N LEU A 529 -0.95 -23.32 -17.63
CA LEU A 529 -0.35 -24.43 -18.36
C LEU A 529 -0.78 -25.77 -17.76
N PHE A 530 -1.38 -26.63 -18.58
CA PHE A 530 -1.86 -27.96 -18.19
C PHE A 530 -0.93 -29.06 -18.70
N PRO A 531 -0.50 -30.02 -17.83
CA PRO A 531 0.47 -31.05 -18.20
C PRO A 531 -0.11 -32.11 -19.13
N GLY A 532 0.77 -32.67 -19.95
CA GLY A 532 0.59 -33.94 -20.65
C GLY A 532 1.11 -35.13 -19.84
N GLN A 533 0.94 -36.35 -20.39
CA GLN A 533 1.45 -37.56 -19.78
C GLN A 533 2.99 -37.58 -19.77
N GLY A 534 3.57 -38.10 -18.68
CA GLY A 534 5.01 -38.18 -18.46
C GLY A 534 5.51 -37.37 -17.26
N THR A 535 4.62 -36.77 -16.49
CA THR A 535 4.89 -36.12 -15.22
C THR A 535 4.45 -36.99 -14.05
N ASP A 536 5.27 -37.02 -12.99
CA ASP A 536 4.93 -37.75 -11.76
C ASP A 536 3.75 -37.08 -11.03
N PHE A 537 2.88 -37.87 -10.43
CA PHE A 537 1.73 -37.37 -9.67
C PHE A 537 1.46 -38.16 -8.37
N VAL A 538 2.14 -39.28 -8.17
CA VAL A 538 1.95 -40.13 -6.97
C VAL A 538 2.60 -39.42 -5.77
N ASP A 539 1.83 -39.26 -4.70
CA ASP A 539 2.21 -38.58 -3.44
C ASP A 539 2.65 -37.11 -3.61
N VAL A 540 2.45 -36.49 -4.77
CA VAL A 540 2.94 -35.12 -5.00
C VAL A 540 2.10 -34.06 -4.28
N TYR A 541 0.84 -34.35 -4.01
CA TYR A 541 -0.12 -33.39 -3.43
C TYR A 541 -0.86 -33.93 -2.20
N THR A 542 -0.25 -34.86 -1.46
CA THR A 542 -0.86 -35.52 -0.29
C THR A 542 -1.19 -34.52 0.81
N THR A 543 -0.24 -33.68 1.20
CA THR A 543 -0.45 -32.65 2.24
C THR A 543 -1.52 -31.64 1.79
N LEU A 544 -1.52 -31.24 0.51
CA LEU A 544 -2.54 -30.35 -0.01
C LEU A 544 -3.95 -30.97 0.04
N TYR A 545 -4.06 -32.26 -0.29
CA TYR A 545 -5.31 -33.01 -0.21
C TYR A 545 -5.81 -33.11 1.25
N GLU A 546 -4.91 -33.26 2.23
CA GLU A 546 -5.26 -33.34 3.65
C GLU A 546 -5.67 -31.96 4.23
N GLU A 547 -5.05 -30.88 3.80
CA GLU A 547 -5.17 -29.57 4.46
C GLU A 547 -6.07 -28.58 3.71
N ASN A 548 -6.20 -28.67 2.38
CA ASN A 548 -7.04 -27.78 1.58
C ASN A 548 -8.38 -28.43 1.24
N GLU A 549 -9.45 -27.91 1.81
CA GLU A 549 -10.80 -28.47 1.64
C GLU A 549 -11.30 -28.36 0.19
N LEU A 550 -11.03 -27.26 -0.51
CA LEU A 550 -11.47 -27.07 -1.89
C LEU A 550 -10.77 -28.05 -2.83
N PHE A 551 -9.45 -28.21 -2.68
CA PHE A 551 -8.68 -29.17 -3.46
C PHE A 551 -9.19 -30.59 -3.21
N ARG A 552 -9.35 -30.98 -1.96
CA ARG A 552 -9.89 -32.30 -1.56
C ARG A 552 -11.26 -32.57 -2.17
N ASN A 553 -12.20 -31.62 -2.02
CA ASN A 553 -13.56 -31.78 -2.55
C ASN A 553 -13.59 -31.96 -4.06
N SER A 554 -12.74 -31.19 -4.79
CA SER A 554 -12.61 -31.31 -6.24
C SER A 554 -12.04 -32.67 -6.64
N VAL A 555 -10.94 -33.09 -5.98
CA VAL A 555 -10.33 -34.41 -6.22
C VAL A 555 -11.32 -35.56 -5.91
N ASP A 556 -12.03 -35.48 -4.80
CA ASP A 556 -13.01 -36.52 -4.41
C ASP A 556 -14.15 -36.63 -5.41
N THR A 557 -14.69 -35.47 -5.82
CA THR A 557 -15.81 -35.45 -6.79
C THR A 557 -15.38 -36.02 -8.13
N LEU A 558 -14.25 -35.61 -8.68
CA LEU A 558 -13.76 -36.13 -9.94
C LEU A 558 -13.36 -37.60 -9.84
N SER A 559 -12.72 -38.03 -8.74
CA SER A 559 -12.33 -39.42 -8.53
C SER A 559 -13.55 -40.36 -8.51
N GLN A 560 -14.62 -39.99 -7.79
CA GLN A 560 -15.88 -40.74 -7.79
C GLN A 560 -16.49 -40.86 -9.19
N LYS A 561 -16.41 -39.82 -10.01
CA LYS A 561 -16.91 -39.87 -11.38
C LYS A 561 -16.05 -40.69 -12.32
N PHE A 562 -14.74 -40.82 -12.07
CA PHE A 562 -13.86 -41.68 -12.84
C PHE A 562 -13.97 -43.16 -12.46
N GLU A 563 -14.33 -43.51 -11.22
CA GLU A 563 -14.37 -44.89 -10.70
C GLU A 563 -15.17 -45.89 -11.58
N PRO A 564 -16.37 -45.56 -12.13
CA PRO A 564 -17.10 -46.46 -13.00
C PRO A 564 -16.37 -46.86 -14.29
N TYR A 565 -15.46 -45.98 -14.77
CA TYR A 565 -14.68 -46.23 -16.00
C TYR A 565 -13.39 -46.95 -15.72
N LEU A 566 -12.76 -46.69 -14.59
CA LEU A 566 -11.47 -47.23 -14.20
C LEU A 566 -11.60 -48.58 -13.48
N GLY A 567 -12.74 -48.83 -12.81
CA GLY A 567 -13.02 -50.04 -12.05
C GLY A 567 -12.38 -50.03 -10.66
N GLU A 568 -11.70 -48.97 -10.27
CA GLU A 568 -11.05 -48.79 -8.97
C GLU A 568 -10.93 -47.28 -8.65
N ASP A 569 -10.96 -46.95 -7.37
CA ASP A 569 -10.77 -45.59 -6.89
C ASP A 569 -9.37 -45.07 -7.16
N ILE A 570 -9.24 -44.06 -8.01
CA ILE A 570 -7.96 -43.52 -8.45
C ILE A 570 -7.20 -42.80 -7.30
N ARG A 571 -7.87 -42.46 -6.19
CA ARG A 571 -7.20 -41.88 -5.02
C ARG A 571 -6.18 -42.78 -4.40
N LYS A 572 -6.35 -44.13 -4.53
CA LYS A 572 -5.36 -45.11 -4.12
C LYS A 572 -4.04 -45.00 -4.90
N ILE A 573 -4.06 -44.39 -6.09
CA ILE A 573 -2.89 -44.17 -6.92
C ILE A 573 -2.34 -42.77 -6.69
N LEU A 574 -3.23 -41.80 -6.50
CA LEU A 574 -2.84 -40.42 -6.22
C LEU A 574 -2.17 -40.25 -4.84
N PHE A 575 -2.76 -40.92 -3.83
CA PHE A 575 -2.40 -40.79 -2.40
C PHE A 575 -2.30 -42.19 -1.79
N PRO A 576 -1.39 -43.05 -2.23
CA PRO A 576 -1.31 -44.43 -1.73
C PRO A 576 -0.85 -44.46 -0.28
N SER A 577 -1.38 -45.47 0.48
CA SER A 577 -0.75 -45.88 1.72
C SER A 577 0.59 -46.58 1.45
N GLU A 578 1.48 -46.65 2.45
CA GLU A 578 2.81 -47.22 2.25
C GLU A 578 2.82 -48.65 1.72
N ASP A 579 1.81 -49.49 2.13
CA ASP A 579 1.66 -50.89 1.75
C ASP A 579 1.29 -51.11 0.26
N ILE A 580 0.69 -50.10 -0.42
CA ILE A 580 0.29 -50.21 -1.83
C ILE A 580 1.09 -49.23 -2.74
N ARG A 581 2.09 -48.57 -2.22
CA ARG A 581 2.84 -47.52 -2.93
C ARG A 581 3.56 -48.01 -4.18
N ASP A 582 4.19 -49.20 -4.08
CA ASP A 582 4.89 -49.77 -5.23
C ASP A 582 3.90 -50.14 -6.35
N GLU A 583 2.73 -50.68 -6.00
CA GLU A 583 1.64 -50.94 -6.95
C GLU A 583 1.10 -49.66 -7.58
N ALA A 584 0.97 -48.58 -6.81
CA ALA A 584 0.53 -47.28 -7.29
C ALA A 584 1.55 -46.72 -8.31
N LEU A 585 2.86 -46.84 -8.03
CA LEU A 585 3.91 -46.44 -8.95
C LEU A 585 3.89 -47.23 -10.26
N GLU A 586 3.66 -48.58 -10.19
CA GLU A 586 3.53 -49.39 -11.41
C GLU A 586 2.27 -49.03 -12.22
N LYS A 587 1.16 -48.69 -11.55
CA LYS A 587 -0.07 -48.24 -12.21
C LYS A 587 0.09 -46.86 -12.83
N SER A 588 0.87 -45.97 -12.21
CA SER A 588 1.02 -44.54 -12.61
C SER A 588 1.63 -44.36 -14.00
N ILE A 589 2.43 -45.33 -14.47
CA ILE A 589 3.00 -45.29 -15.83
C ILE A 589 2.02 -45.75 -16.91
N GLN A 590 0.92 -46.38 -16.54
CA GLN A 590 -0.11 -46.88 -17.46
C GLN A 590 -1.05 -45.73 -17.86
N THR A 591 -1.28 -45.57 -19.15
CA THR A 591 -2.13 -44.53 -19.72
C THR A 591 -3.53 -44.46 -19.13
N LYS A 592 -4.09 -45.62 -18.81
CA LYS A 592 -5.39 -45.76 -18.12
C LYS A 592 -5.50 -44.94 -16.85
N TRP A 593 -4.43 -44.84 -16.07
CA TRP A 593 -4.40 -44.14 -14.79
C TRP A 593 -3.80 -42.74 -14.90
N ALA A 594 -2.72 -42.59 -15.71
CA ALA A 594 -1.99 -41.36 -15.82
C ALA A 594 -2.85 -40.19 -16.33
N GLN A 595 -3.67 -40.41 -17.37
CA GLN A 595 -4.48 -39.35 -17.95
C GLN A 595 -5.57 -38.84 -16.98
N PRO A 596 -6.41 -39.71 -16.36
CA PRO A 596 -7.34 -39.27 -15.35
C PRO A 596 -6.68 -38.57 -14.15
N ALA A 597 -5.55 -39.07 -13.66
CA ALA A 597 -4.81 -38.51 -12.53
C ALA A 597 -4.34 -37.09 -12.82
N LEU A 598 -3.71 -36.87 -13.96
CA LEU A 598 -3.21 -35.55 -14.38
C LEU A 598 -4.36 -34.57 -14.63
N PHE A 599 -5.48 -35.03 -15.20
CA PHE A 599 -6.68 -34.22 -15.35
C PHE A 599 -7.22 -33.80 -13.99
N ILE A 600 -7.44 -34.74 -13.04
CA ILE A 600 -7.94 -34.44 -11.70
C ILE A 600 -7.07 -33.41 -11.01
N ILE A 601 -5.77 -33.65 -10.94
CA ILE A 601 -4.84 -32.79 -10.21
C ILE A 601 -4.78 -31.39 -10.84
N SER A 602 -4.55 -31.28 -12.15
CA SER A 602 -4.36 -29.98 -12.79
C SER A 602 -5.62 -29.13 -12.81
N THR A 603 -6.80 -29.74 -12.98
CA THR A 603 -8.07 -29.01 -12.92
C THR A 603 -8.44 -28.61 -11.49
N SER A 604 -8.16 -29.44 -10.49
CA SER A 604 -8.36 -29.10 -9.08
C SER A 604 -7.42 -27.97 -8.63
N LEU A 605 -6.16 -27.97 -9.05
CA LEU A 605 -5.22 -26.85 -8.80
C LEU A 605 -5.71 -25.56 -9.48
N SER A 606 -6.22 -25.65 -10.71
CA SER A 606 -6.81 -24.51 -11.41
C SER A 606 -7.98 -23.90 -10.62
N GLN A 607 -8.85 -24.74 -10.05
CA GLN A 607 -9.97 -24.26 -9.22
C GLN A 607 -9.49 -23.60 -7.92
N VAL A 608 -8.46 -24.14 -7.29
CA VAL A 608 -7.84 -23.54 -6.09
C VAL A 608 -7.28 -22.15 -6.40
N LEU A 609 -6.54 -21.99 -7.49
CA LEU A 609 -6.00 -20.68 -7.89
C LEU A 609 -7.12 -19.69 -8.22
N GLN A 610 -8.17 -20.14 -8.92
CA GLN A 610 -9.32 -19.29 -9.25
C GLN A 610 -10.12 -18.86 -8.01
N SER A 611 -10.17 -19.68 -6.97
CA SER A 611 -10.79 -19.28 -5.69
C SER A 611 -10.02 -18.13 -5.01
N TYR A 612 -8.73 -17.98 -5.29
CA TYR A 612 -7.91 -16.87 -4.83
C TYR A 612 -7.92 -15.68 -5.79
N GLU A 613 -8.92 -15.61 -6.68
CA GLU A 613 -9.11 -14.59 -7.71
C GLU A 613 -8.03 -14.56 -8.81
N ILE A 614 -7.16 -15.57 -8.86
CA ILE A 614 -6.18 -15.73 -9.93
C ILE A 614 -6.88 -16.37 -11.12
N THR A 615 -7.44 -15.55 -12.00
CA THR A 615 -8.18 -16.00 -13.17
C THR A 615 -7.30 -16.01 -14.42
N PRO A 616 -7.32 -17.08 -15.22
CA PRO A 616 -6.53 -17.10 -16.45
C PRO A 616 -7.18 -16.27 -17.57
N ASP A 617 -6.36 -15.48 -18.27
CA ASP A 617 -6.74 -14.80 -19.51
C ASP A 617 -6.68 -15.76 -20.70
N TYR A 618 -5.75 -16.72 -20.64
CA TYR A 618 -5.52 -17.74 -21.66
C TYR A 618 -5.21 -19.09 -21.01
N LEU A 619 -5.52 -20.17 -21.72
CA LEU A 619 -5.20 -21.53 -21.30
C LEU A 619 -4.36 -22.22 -22.37
N MET A 620 -3.40 -23.02 -21.95
CA MET A 620 -2.59 -23.81 -22.85
C MET A 620 -2.31 -25.17 -22.21
N GLY A 621 -2.43 -26.21 -22.98
CA GLY A 621 -2.13 -27.57 -22.52
C GLY A 621 -1.07 -28.22 -23.41
N HIS A 622 -0.40 -29.24 -22.89
CA HIS A 622 0.46 -30.13 -23.67
C HIS A 622 -0.25 -31.46 -23.86
N SER A 623 -0.58 -31.81 -25.11
CA SER A 623 -1.31 -33.05 -25.43
C SER A 623 -2.59 -33.21 -24.58
N LEU A 624 -2.66 -34.19 -23.67
CA LEU A 624 -3.78 -34.35 -22.72
C LEU A 624 -4.18 -33.03 -22.05
N GLY A 625 -3.20 -32.18 -21.71
CA GLY A 625 -3.45 -30.91 -21.05
C GLY A 625 -4.36 -29.96 -21.83
N GLU A 626 -4.43 -30.07 -23.17
CA GLU A 626 -5.38 -29.26 -23.93
C GLU A 626 -6.84 -29.67 -23.69
N LEU A 627 -7.13 -30.96 -23.39
CA LEU A 627 -8.47 -31.38 -22.95
C LEU A 627 -8.81 -30.81 -21.55
N SER A 628 -7.83 -30.76 -20.65
CA SER A 628 -7.97 -30.10 -19.35
C SER A 628 -8.24 -28.60 -19.52
N ALA A 629 -7.48 -27.93 -20.37
CA ALA A 629 -7.67 -26.52 -20.72
C ALA A 629 -9.06 -26.26 -21.34
N ALA A 630 -9.49 -27.14 -22.26
CA ALA A 630 -10.82 -27.03 -22.90
C ALA A 630 -11.96 -27.23 -21.90
N TYR A 631 -11.81 -28.12 -20.92
CA TYR A 631 -12.77 -28.26 -19.82
C TYR A 631 -12.85 -26.97 -18.97
N ILE A 632 -11.73 -26.41 -18.55
CA ILE A 632 -11.69 -25.15 -17.80
C ILE A 632 -12.23 -23.99 -18.65
N ALA A 633 -12.00 -23.99 -19.96
CA ALA A 633 -12.59 -23.03 -20.91
C ALA A 633 -14.11 -23.19 -21.11
N GLY A 634 -14.72 -24.27 -20.59
CA GLY A 634 -16.15 -24.54 -20.72
C GLY A 634 -16.56 -25.23 -22.01
N ALA A 635 -15.62 -25.78 -22.78
CA ALA A 635 -15.91 -26.53 -24.03
C ALA A 635 -16.71 -27.83 -23.76
N PHE A 636 -16.60 -28.39 -22.57
CA PHE A 636 -17.32 -29.57 -22.09
C PHE A 636 -17.95 -29.27 -20.73
N ASN A 637 -19.04 -29.96 -20.40
CA ASN A 637 -19.45 -30.11 -19.02
C ASN A 637 -18.56 -31.16 -18.31
N GLU A 638 -18.64 -31.22 -16.98
CA GLU A 638 -17.79 -32.11 -16.18
C GLU A 638 -17.97 -33.60 -16.51
N ASP A 639 -19.22 -34.06 -16.70
CA ASP A 639 -19.51 -35.47 -17.01
C ASP A 639 -18.97 -35.86 -18.39
N ASP A 640 -19.13 -34.98 -19.39
CA ASP A 640 -18.56 -35.17 -20.72
C ASP A 640 -17.02 -35.16 -20.69
N ALA A 641 -16.41 -34.25 -19.89
CA ALA A 641 -14.97 -34.21 -19.73
C ALA A 641 -14.42 -35.50 -19.10
N VAL A 642 -14.98 -35.93 -17.99
CA VAL A 642 -14.61 -37.19 -17.30
C VAL A 642 -14.70 -38.38 -18.25
N LYS A 643 -15.86 -38.52 -18.95
CA LYS A 643 -16.08 -39.62 -19.89
C LYS A 643 -15.10 -39.53 -21.09
N CYS A 644 -14.81 -38.30 -21.56
CA CYS A 644 -13.87 -38.07 -22.65
C CYS A 644 -12.45 -38.52 -22.27
N ILE A 645 -11.95 -38.08 -21.12
CA ILE A 645 -10.63 -38.44 -20.62
C ILE A 645 -10.54 -39.95 -20.34
N ALA A 646 -11.54 -40.55 -19.69
CA ALA A 646 -11.57 -41.95 -19.40
C ALA A 646 -11.55 -42.83 -20.68
N THR A 647 -12.40 -42.47 -21.67
CA THR A 647 -12.47 -43.17 -22.96
C THR A 647 -11.16 -43.09 -23.72
N ARG A 648 -10.56 -41.85 -23.77
CA ARG A 648 -9.26 -41.63 -24.40
C ARG A 648 -8.18 -42.49 -23.74
N ALA A 649 -8.12 -42.46 -22.42
CA ALA A 649 -7.13 -43.20 -21.64
C ALA A 649 -7.21 -44.71 -21.86
N LEU A 650 -8.43 -45.29 -21.84
CA LEU A 650 -8.67 -46.72 -22.08
C LEU A 650 -8.32 -47.13 -23.50
N LEU A 651 -8.78 -46.38 -24.52
CA LEU A 651 -8.48 -46.65 -25.92
C LEU A 651 -6.96 -46.57 -26.20
N MET A 652 -6.28 -45.57 -25.69
CA MET A 652 -4.84 -45.44 -25.83
C MET A 652 -4.06 -46.52 -25.07
N ASN A 653 -4.56 -46.95 -23.92
CA ASN A 653 -3.98 -48.07 -23.17
C ASN A 653 -4.02 -49.39 -23.94
N ASP A 654 -5.01 -49.61 -24.78
CA ASP A 654 -5.20 -50.79 -25.60
C ASP A 654 -4.43 -50.76 -26.94
N THR A 655 -3.72 -49.67 -27.29
CA THR A 655 -2.89 -49.60 -28.46
C THR A 655 -1.67 -50.54 -28.36
N PRO A 656 -1.04 -50.90 -29.48
CA PRO A 656 0.21 -51.67 -29.45
C PRO A 656 1.28 -50.98 -28.59
N GLU A 657 2.24 -51.77 -28.09
CA GLU A 657 3.41 -51.18 -27.42
C GLU A 657 4.23 -50.34 -28.36
N GLY A 658 4.77 -49.24 -27.82
CA GLY A 658 5.59 -48.27 -28.51
C GLY A 658 6.55 -47.56 -27.59
N MET A 659 7.37 -46.71 -28.15
CA MET A 659 8.34 -45.91 -27.41
C MET A 659 8.30 -44.45 -27.92
N MET A 660 8.66 -43.54 -27.05
CA MET A 660 8.85 -42.13 -27.37
C MET A 660 10.29 -41.69 -26.99
N LEU A 661 10.89 -40.89 -27.84
CA LEU A 661 12.25 -40.41 -27.64
C LEU A 661 12.30 -38.90 -27.73
N VAL A 662 12.80 -38.27 -26.68
CA VAL A 662 13.17 -36.85 -26.70
C VAL A 662 14.51 -36.66 -27.39
N ILE A 663 14.58 -35.75 -28.33
CA ILE A 663 15.79 -35.40 -29.06
C ILE A 663 16.12 -33.95 -28.73
N PHE A 664 17.35 -33.69 -28.27
CA PHE A 664 17.81 -32.36 -27.90
C PHE A 664 18.47 -31.67 -29.10
N SER A 665 17.66 -31.34 -30.08
CA SER A 665 18.05 -30.67 -31.35
C SER A 665 16.82 -29.97 -31.95
N ASN A 666 17.06 -29.20 -33.01
CA ASN A 666 15.96 -28.68 -33.84
C ASN A 666 15.27 -29.84 -34.59
N HIS A 667 13.93 -29.77 -34.70
CA HIS A 667 13.12 -30.83 -35.33
C HIS A 667 13.39 -31.00 -36.82
N GLU A 668 13.98 -30.03 -37.53
CA GLU A 668 14.42 -30.12 -38.93
C GLU A 668 15.41 -31.28 -39.14
N ILE A 669 16.12 -31.70 -38.11
CA ILE A 669 17.03 -32.85 -38.20
C ILE A 669 16.28 -34.14 -38.53
N PHE A 670 14.98 -34.24 -38.24
CA PHE A 670 14.19 -35.40 -38.62
C PHE A 670 14.11 -35.60 -40.16
N HIS A 671 14.28 -34.53 -40.93
CA HIS A 671 14.26 -34.60 -42.38
C HIS A 671 15.48 -35.30 -42.95
N ILE A 672 16.60 -35.33 -42.25
CA ILE A 672 17.83 -36.01 -42.70
C ILE A 672 17.94 -37.47 -42.21
N PHE A 673 16.93 -37.94 -41.46
CA PHE A 673 16.89 -39.34 -41.07
C PHE A 673 16.80 -40.25 -42.30
N PRO A 674 17.46 -41.45 -42.33
CA PRO A 674 17.29 -42.44 -43.35
C PRO A 674 15.82 -42.76 -43.60
N GLU A 675 15.39 -42.87 -44.84
CA GLU A 675 13.98 -43.15 -45.21
C GLU A 675 13.44 -44.43 -44.54
N GLU A 676 14.29 -45.41 -44.29
CA GLU A 676 13.93 -46.65 -43.57
C GLU A 676 13.53 -46.43 -42.12
N ILE A 677 14.08 -45.38 -41.48
CA ILE A 677 13.74 -44.98 -40.10
C ILE A 677 12.58 -43.94 -40.14
N LYS A 678 12.74 -42.91 -40.95
CA LYS A 678 11.82 -41.78 -41.05
C LYS A 678 10.37 -42.20 -41.34
N ASN A 679 10.19 -43.11 -42.34
CA ASN A 679 8.83 -43.54 -42.75
C ASN A 679 8.10 -44.37 -41.69
N LYS A 680 8.80 -44.84 -40.64
CA LYS A 680 8.22 -45.66 -39.56
C LYS A 680 7.92 -44.85 -38.29
N LEU A 681 8.45 -43.67 -38.17
CA LEU A 681 8.32 -42.76 -37.03
C LEU A 681 7.47 -41.57 -37.39
N ASP A 682 6.96 -40.91 -36.35
CA ASP A 682 6.27 -39.63 -36.44
C ASP A 682 6.89 -38.66 -35.42
N ILE A 683 6.86 -37.35 -35.72
CA ILE A 683 7.15 -36.32 -34.74
C ILE A 683 5.93 -36.21 -33.88
N ALA A 684 6.05 -36.54 -32.58
CA ALA A 684 4.98 -36.54 -31.62
C ALA A 684 4.77 -35.14 -31.03
N ALA A 685 5.85 -34.39 -30.76
CA ALA A 685 5.75 -33.03 -30.21
C ALA A 685 6.97 -32.18 -30.58
N ILE A 686 6.77 -30.91 -30.86
CA ILE A 686 7.80 -29.88 -30.99
C ILE A 686 7.69 -29.01 -29.75
N ASN A 687 8.57 -29.24 -28.76
CA ASN A 687 8.49 -28.62 -27.43
C ASN A 687 9.24 -27.27 -27.41
N SER A 688 10.34 -27.15 -28.12
CA SER A 688 11.11 -25.91 -28.19
C SER A 688 11.99 -25.91 -29.48
N PRO A 689 12.61 -24.81 -29.85
CA PRO A 689 13.54 -24.77 -30.98
C PRO A 689 14.72 -25.77 -30.89
N THR A 690 14.99 -26.26 -29.66
CA THR A 690 16.11 -27.18 -29.36
C THR A 690 15.66 -28.52 -28.80
N GLN A 691 14.33 -28.80 -28.80
CA GLN A 691 13.80 -30.06 -28.24
C GLN A 691 12.52 -30.49 -28.97
N PHE A 692 12.52 -31.71 -29.47
CA PHE A 692 11.32 -32.34 -30.02
C PHE A 692 11.27 -33.82 -29.61
N VAL A 693 10.12 -34.45 -29.84
CA VAL A 693 9.84 -35.84 -29.47
C VAL A 693 9.44 -36.64 -30.71
N ILE A 694 10.04 -37.79 -30.93
CA ILE A 694 9.59 -38.76 -31.93
C ILE A 694 8.95 -39.97 -31.26
N SER A 695 8.08 -40.62 -32.02
CA SER A 695 7.22 -41.70 -31.51
C SER A 695 7.06 -42.80 -32.56
N GLY A 696 7.03 -44.08 -32.11
CA GLY A 696 6.86 -45.24 -32.99
C GLY A 696 6.99 -46.56 -32.23
N LYS A 697 7.21 -47.64 -32.98
CA LYS A 697 7.56 -48.96 -32.37
C LYS A 697 8.90 -48.91 -31.68
N ALA A 698 9.07 -49.70 -30.62
CA ALA A 698 10.32 -49.74 -29.86
C ALA A 698 11.55 -50.03 -30.70
N ASP A 699 11.46 -50.98 -31.63
CA ASP A 699 12.59 -51.33 -32.50
C ASP A 699 12.98 -50.20 -33.45
N ASP A 700 11.99 -49.48 -33.99
CA ASP A 700 12.23 -48.36 -34.89
C ASP A 700 12.85 -47.14 -34.13
N ILE A 701 12.44 -46.91 -32.90
CA ILE A 701 13.02 -45.91 -31.97
C ILE A 701 14.47 -46.26 -31.62
N ASN A 702 14.74 -47.56 -31.36
CA ASN A 702 16.12 -48.01 -31.07
C ASN A 702 17.06 -47.81 -32.30
N MET A 703 16.56 -47.98 -33.52
CA MET A 703 17.30 -47.61 -34.73
C MET A 703 17.58 -46.11 -34.78
N ALA A 704 16.60 -45.27 -34.42
CA ALA A 704 16.80 -43.82 -34.34
C ALA A 704 17.81 -43.43 -33.28
N ILE A 705 17.81 -44.08 -32.10
CA ILE A 705 18.83 -43.86 -31.06
C ILE A 705 20.23 -44.16 -31.56
N SER A 706 20.40 -45.31 -32.27
CA SER A 706 21.68 -45.68 -32.83
C SER A 706 22.18 -44.63 -33.85
N TYR A 707 21.33 -44.19 -34.74
CA TYR A 707 21.64 -43.14 -35.74
C TYR A 707 21.95 -41.77 -35.10
N LEU A 708 21.22 -41.36 -34.06
CA LEU A 708 21.51 -40.13 -33.34
C LEU A 708 22.81 -40.16 -32.57
N ASN A 709 23.19 -41.33 -32.03
CA ASN A 709 24.48 -41.51 -31.39
C ASN A 709 25.63 -41.41 -32.39
N GLU A 710 25.47 -41.91 -33.63
CA GLU A 710 26.47 -41.69 -34.71
C GLU A 710 26.67 -40.22 -35.07
N LEU A 711 25.61 -39.43 -34.92
CA LEU A 711 25.60 -37.96 -35.15
C LEU A 711 26.01 -37.17 -33.90
N GLU A 712 26.36 -37.82 -32.78
CA GLU A 712 26.65 -37.21 -31.48
C GLU A 712 25.49 -36.34 -30.91
N ILE A 713 24.24 -36.64 -31.30
CA ILE A 713 23.06 -35.91 -30.87
C ILE A 713 22.49 -36.57 -29.63
N LYS A 714 22.34 -35.79 -28.55
CA LYS A 714 21.77 -36.27 -27.30
C LYS A 714 20.29 -36.60 -27.47
N SER A 715 19.88 -37.75 -26.97
CA SER A 715 18.48 -38.15 -26.90
C SER A 715 18.22 -38.92 -25.61
N LYS A 716 16.93 -38.99 -25.20
CA LYS A 716 16.51 -39.68 -23.97
C LYS A 716 15.13 -40.33 -24.19
N PRO A 717 14.99 -41.64 -23.96
CA PRO A 717 13.69 -42.29 -23.94
C PRO A 717 12.80 -41.71 -22.86
N LEU A 718 11.50 -41.55 -23.17
CA LEU A 718 10.46 -41.22 -22.19
C LEU A 718 9.99 -42.51 -21.50
N ASP A 719 9.63 -42.37 -20.24
CA ASP A 719 9.09 -43.49 -19.43
C ASP A 719 7.61 -43.71 -19.72
N VAL A 720 7.33 -44.10 -20.99
CA VAL A 720 6.01 -44.42 -21.51
C VAL A 720 6.09 -45.67 -22.36
N LYS A 721 5.08 -46.57 -22.27
CA LYS A 721 5.05 -47.83 -23.02
C LYS A 721 4.20 -47.74 -24.30
N LYS A 722 3.81 -46.54 -24.71
CA LYS A 722 2.94 -46.29 -25.87
C LYS A 722 3.56 -45.24 -26.79
N GLY A 723 3.31 -45.36 -28.09
CA GLY A 723 3.78 -44.39 -29.07
C GLY A 723 2.69 -43.40 -29.40
N PHE A 724 2.50 -42.41 -28.51
CA PHE A 724 1.49 -41.36 -28.71
C PHE A 724 1.80 -40.47 -29.92
N HIS A 725 0.74 -39.87 -30.51
CA HIS A 725 0.85 -38.97 -31.65
C HIS A 725 1.60 -39.60 -32.83
N SER A 726 1.33 -40.91 -33.07
CA SER A 726 1.95 -41.66 -34.14
C SER A 726 0.97 -42.56 -34.87
N LYS A 727 1.42 -43.22 -35.93
CA LYS A 727 0.63 -44.20 -36.68
C LYS A 727 0.07 -45.31 -35.80
N LEU A 728 0.65 -45.56 -34.63
CA LEU A 728 0.15 -46.55 -33.67
C LEU A 728 -1.22 -46.19 -33.11
N MET A 729 -1.62 -44.90 -33.14
CA MET A 729 -2.93 -44.43 -32.74
C MET A 729 -4.04 -44.68 -33.76
N ASN A 730 -3.70 -45.01 -35.01
CA ASN A 730 -4.71 -45.20 -36.08
C ASN A 730 -5.72 -46.30 -35.73
N ASN A 731 -5.33 -47.32 -34.95
CA ASN A 731 -6.19 -48.46 -34.59
C ASN A 731 -7.37 -48.06 -33.68
N ILE A 732 -7.34 -46.91 -33.06
CA ILE A 732 -8.35 -46.47 -32.13
C ILE A 732 -9.17 -45.28 -32.66
N ILE A 733 -8.81 -44.72 -33.82
CA ILE A 733 -9.44 -43.50 -34.36
C ILE A 733 -10.94 -43.70 -34.57
N ASP A 734 -11.39 -44.82 -35.15
CA ASP A 734 -12.80 -45.05 -35.43
C ASP A 734 -13.63 -45.12 -34.13
N LYS A 735 -13.16 -45.82 -33.13
CA LYS A 735 -13.80 -45.90 -31.80
C LYS A 735 -13.82 -44.56 -31.10
N TRP A 736 -12.73 -43.80 -31.22
CA TRP A 736 -12.63 -42.44 -30.67
C TRP A 736 -13.61 -41.50 -31.34
N LYS A 737 -13.71 -41.56 -32.67
CA LYS A 737 -14.67 -40.79 -33.47
C LYS A 737 -16.12 -41.11 -33.08
N GLU A 738 -16.48 -42.40 -32.97
CA GLU A 738 -17.81 -42.85 -32.54
C GLU A 738 -18.19 -42.28 -31.16
N TYR A 739 -17.27 -42.21 -30.25
CA TYR A 739 -17.49 -41.59 -28.97
C TYR A 739 -17.64 -40.09 -29.05
N LEU A 740 -16.75 -39.36 -29.76
CA LEU A 740 -16.77 -37.91 -29.88
C LEU A 740 -18.04 -37.35 -30.57
N LEU A 741 -18.70 -38.15 -31.40
CA LEU A 741 -19.99 -37.78 -31.99
C LEU A 741 -21.13 -37.72 -30.97
N GLN A 742 -20.96 -38.25 -29.80
CA GLN A 742 -21.94 -38.21 -28.70
C GLN A 742 -21.65 -37.07 -27.71
N VAL A 743 -20.51 -36.38 -27.82
CA VAL A 743 -20.11 -35.27 -26.96
C VAL A 743 -20.78 -33.97 -27.38
N ASN A 744 -21.36 -33.28 -26.41
CA ASN A 744 -21.96 -31.96 -26.65
C ASN A 744 -20.94 -30.85 -26.44
N PHE A 745 -20.25 -30.48 -27.51
CA PHE A 745 -19.26 -29.40 -27.45
C PHE A 745 -19.92 -28.02 -27.26
N LYS A 746 -19.38 -27.19 -26.40
CA LYS A 746 -19.83 -25.83 -26.11
C LYS A 746 -18.81 -24.81 -26.58
N LYS A 747 -19.27 -23.56 -26.73
CA LYS A 747 -18.37 -22.45 -27.00
C LYS A 747 -17.52 -22.15 -25.77
N MET A 748 -16.23 -21.94 -25.98
CA MET A 748 -15.28 -21.61 -24.92
C MET A 748 -15.48 -20.20 -24.39
N THR A 749 -15.33 -20.02 -23.11
CA THR A 749 -15.38 -18.73 -22.42
C THR A 749 -14.01 -18.09 -22.23
N ILE A 750 -12.95 -18.90 -22.27
CA ILE A 750 -11.55 -18.48 -22.17
C ILE A 750 -10.82 -18.96 -23.43
N PRO A 751 -9.98 -18.13 -24.07
CA PRO A 751 -9.18 -18.55 -25.22
C PRO A 751 -8.21 -19.67 -24.84
N ILE A 752 -8.04 -20.66 -25.71
CA ILE A 752 -7.02 -21.72 -25.56
C ILE A 752 -6.04 -21.70 -26.73
N VAL A 753 -4.85 -22.22 -26.51
CA VAL A 753 -3.86 -22.41 -27.58
C VAL A 753 -3.96 -23.82 -28.13
N SER A 754 -4.14 -23.94 -29.44
CA SER A 754 -4.27 -25.22 -30.14
C SER A 754 -2.95 -25.96 -30.26
N ASN A 755 -2.89 -27.21 -29.84
CA ASN A 755 -1.73 -28.08 -30.10
C ASN A 755 -1.60 -28.49 -31.56
N LEU A 756 -2.69 -28.40 -32.36
CA LEU A 756 -2.64 -28.74 -33.77
C LEU A 756 -1.99 -27.67 -34.64
N THR A 757 -2.21 -26.41 -34.30
CA THR A 757 -1.78 -25.29 -35.17
C THR A 757 -0.81 -24.34 -34.50
N GLY A 758 -0.66 -24.41 -33.17
CA GLY A 758 0.09 -23.42 -32.39
C GLY A 758 -0.62 -22.06 -32.32
N GLU A 759 -1.85 -21.92 -32.81
CA GLU A 759 -2.60 -20.67 -32.84
C GLU A 759 -3.59 -20.56 -31.69
N ILE A 760 -4.04 -19.34 -31.41
CA ILE A 760 -5.00 -19.04 -30.36
C ILE A 760 -6.42 -19.27 -30.87
N LEU A 761 -7.16 -20.20 -30.29
CA LEU A 761 -8.59 -20.35 -30.44
C LEU A 761 -9.30 -19.36 -29.56
N THR A 762 -9.95 -18.37 -30.17
CA THR A 762 -10.57 -17.25 -29.45
C THR A 762 -11.81 -17.65 -28.67
N LYS A 763 -12.27 -16.78 -27.77
CA LYS A 763 -13.60 -16.91 -27.12
C LYS A 763 -14.68 -17.15 -28.13
N ASN A 764 -15.66 -17.99 -27.77
CA ASN A 764 -16.76 -18.44 -28.62
C ASN A 764 -16.37 -19.40 -29.74
N THR A 765 -15.14 -19.84 -29.86
CA THR A 765 -14.77 -20.94 -30.75
C THR A 765 -15.46 -22.23 -30.28
N LEU A 766 -16.03 -22.94 -31.19
CA LEU A 766 -16.63 -24.25 -30.97
C LEU A 766 -15.73 -25.30 -31.60
N THR A 767 -15.14 -26.18 -30.76
CA THR A 767 -14.42 -27.35 -31.25
C THR A 767 -15.43 -28.44 -31.69
N ASN A 768 -14.96 -29.39 -32.46
CA ASN A 768 -15.79 -30.50 -32.96
C ASN A 768 -15.04 -31.82 -32.83
N SER A 769 -15.70 -32.91 -33.17
CA SER A 769 -15.12 -34.26 -33.14
C SER A 769 -13.90 -34.40 -34.06
N GLU A 770 -13.92 -33.75 -35.25
CA GLU A 770 -12.78 -33.80 -36.20
C GLU A 770 -11.51 -33.18 -35.57
N TYR A 771 -11.65 -32.04 -34.85
CA TYR A 771 -10.53 -31.40 -34.14
C TYR A 771 -9.89 -32.38 -33.16
N TRP A 772 -10.68 -33.04 -32.30
CA TRP A 772 -10.17 -33.94 -31.27
C TRP A 772 -9.65 -35.27 -31.81
N ILE A 773 -10.11 -35.69 -32.99
CA ILE A 773 -9.54 -36.85 -33.71
C ILE A 773 -8.11 -36.51 -34.16
N LYS A 774 -7.93 -35.36 -34.83
CA LYS A 774 -6.64 -34.89 -35.28
C LYS A 774 -5.69 -34.67 -34.08
N HIS A 775 -6.20 -34.05 -33.02
CA HIS A 775 -5.45 -33.83 -31.77
C HIS A 775 -4.88 -35.12 -31.16
N LEU A 776 -5.57 -36.23 -31.23
CA LEU A 776 -5.09 -37.54 -30.77
C LEU A 776 -3.90 -38.07 -31.60
N ARG A 777 -3.89 -37.78 -32.89
CA ARG A 777 -3.00 -38.40 -33.87
C ARG A 777 -1.81 -37.54 -34.30
N GLU A 778 -2.01 -36.25 -34.45
CA GLU A 778 -1.06 -35.33 -35.08
C GLU A 778 -0.06 -34.73 -34.06
N THR A 779 0.98 -34.11 -34.59
CA THR A 779 2.07 -33.48 -33.83
C THR A 779 1.54 -32.41 -32.89
N VAL A 780 2.07 -32.37 -31.68
CA VAL A 780 1.82 -31.30 -30.70
C VAL A 780 2.75 -30.11 -31.00
N HIS A 781 2.20 -28.99 -31.48
CA HIS A 781 2.92 -27.75 -31.77
C HIS A 781 3.05 -26.83 -30.54
N PHE A 782 3.68 -27.35 -29.46
CA PHE A 782 3.77 -26.62 -28.20
C PHE A 782 4.68 -25.38 -28.31
N SER A 783 5.81 -25.50 -29.02
CA SER A 783 6.74 -24.39 -29.26
C SER A 783 6.05 -23.23 -30.00
N ASP A 784 5.34 -23.56 -31.09
CA ASP A 784 4.60 -22.54 -31.88
C ASP A 784 3.54 -21.86 -31.02
N GLY A 785 2.85 -22.64 -30.16
CA GLY A 785 1.85 -22.14 -29.25
C GLY A 785 2.39 -21.15 -28.21
N ILE A 786 3.52 -21.46 -27.55
CA ILE A 786 4.17 -20.53 -26.61
C ILE A 786 4.57 -19.23 -27.32
N ASN A 787 5.17 -19.34 -28.50
CA ASN A 787 5.67 -18.18 -29.24
C ASN A 787 4.51 -17.29 -29.76
N SER A 788 3.48 -17.89 -30.38
CA SER A 788 2.33 -17.15 -30.87
C SER A 788 1.55 -16.44 -29.76
N LEU A 789 1.35 -17.14 -28.61
CA LEU A 789 0.69 -16.55 -27.46
C LEU A 789 1.50 -15.43 -26.83
N THR A 790 2.81 -15.65 -26.67
CA THR A 790 3.71 -14.63 -26.11
C THR A 790 3.70 -13.37 -26.98
N GLN A 791 3.86 -13.52 -28.31
CA GLN A 791 3.81 -12.40 -29.23
C GLN A 791 2.46 -11.66 -29.16
N HIS A 792 1.36 -12.40 -29.15
CA HIS A 792 0.00 -11.83 -29.07
C HIS A 792 -0.22 -11.00 -27.80
N ILE A 793 0.35 -11.42 -26.66
CA ILE A 793 0.26 -10.68 -25.39
C ILE A 793 1.15 -9.44 -25.43
N LEU A 794 2.38 -9.57 -25.92
CA LEU A 794 3.34 -8.46 -26.01
C LEU A 794 2.87 -7.35 -26.96
N GLU A 795 2.23 -7.70 -28.08
CA GLU A 795 1.64 -6.73 -29.01
C GLU A 795 0.53 -5.87 -28.38
N ARG A 796 0.01 -6.26 -27.21
CA ARG A 796 -0.98 -5.53 -26.40
C ARG A 796 -0.36 -4.79 -25.24
N GLU A 797 0.96 -4.64 -25.25
CA GLU A 797 1.73 -4.02 -24.16
C GLU A 797 1.51 -4.68 -22.80
N CYS A 798 1.23 -5.98 -22.78
CA CYS A 798 1.06 -6.76 -21.55
C CYS A 798 2.21 -7.76 -21.40
N ALA A 799 2.58 -8.05 -20.15
CA ALA A 799 3.56 -9.08 -19.84
C ALA A 799 2.88 -10.46 -19.69
N PRO A 800 3.36 -11.52 -20.33
CA PRO A 800 2.83 -12.86 -20.18
C PRO A 800 3.35 -13.52 -18.89
N ILE A 801 2.43 -14.00 -18.03
CA ILE A 801 2.74 -14.76 -16.82
C ILE A 801 2.17 -16.17 -16.99
N PHE A 802 3.05 -17.15 -17.12
CA PHE A 802 2.70 -18.55 -17.29
C PHE A 802 2.71 -19.26 -15.93
N ILE A 803 1.57 -19.81 -15.52
CA ILE A 803 1.42 -20.57 -14.26
C ILE A 803 1.34 -22.05 -14.61
N ASP A 804 2.37 -22.78 -14.21
CA ASP A 804 2.54 -24.21 -14.48
C ASP A 804 1.80 -25.05 -13.42
N LEU A 805 0.76 -25.75 -13.84
CA LEU A 805 -0.05 -26.67 -13.02
C LEU A 805 0.48 -28.10 -13.06
N SER A 806 1.68 -28.32 -13.60
CA SER A 806 2.33 -29.62 -13.61
C SER A 806 3.08 -29.92 -12.32
N ALA A 807 3.26 -31.18 -12.00
CA ALA A 807 4.20 -31.60 -10.99
C ALA A 807 5.65 -31.38 -11.47
N LYS A 808 6.54 -30.93 -10.57
CA LYS A 808 7.98 -30.82 -10.80
C LYS A 808 8.41 -29.82 -11.91
N ASN A 809 7.64 -28.76 -12.16
CA ASN A 809 7.99 -27.66 -13.09
C ASN A 809 8.24 -28.12 -14.55
N ALA A 810 7.55 -29.14 -15.01
CA ALA A 810 7.83 -29.73 -16.31
C ALA A 810 7.59 -28.76 -17.47
N LEU A 811 6.50 -28.02 -17.45
CA LEU A 811 6.14 -27.06 -18.50
C LEU A 811 6.88 -25.73 -18.36
N THR A 812 7.24 -25.31 -17.16
CA THR A 812 8.10 -24.14 -16.90
C THR A 812 9.42 -24.24 -17.66
N ALA A 813 10.12 -25.37 -17.53
CA ALA A 813 11.40 -25.57 -18.20
C ALA A 813 11.28 -25.48 -19.73
N ILE A 814 10.25 -26.12 -20.29
CA ILE A 814 10.00 -26.10 -21.74
C ILE A 814 9.63 -24.70 -22.21
N SER A 815 8.78 -23.98 -21.46
CA SER A 815 8.39 -22.63 -21.81
C SER A 815 9.58 -21.65 -21.84
N LEU A 816 10.50 -21.74 -20.88
CA LEU A 816 11.72 -20.94 -20.83
C LEU A 816 12.73 -21.29 -21.95
N MET A 817 12.71 -22.52 -22.48
CA MET A 817 13.50 -22.88 -23.68
C MET A 817 12.97 -22.20 -24.95
N ASN A 818 11.68 -21.83 -25.00
CA ASN A 818 11.08 -21.11 -26.10
C ASN A 818 11.35 -19.61 -26.03
N ASN A 819 11.18 -19.02 -24.86
CA ASN A 819 11.41 -17.61 -24.62
C ASN A 819 11.92 -17.39 -23.20
N LYS A 820 13.05 -16.68 -23.05
CA LYS A 820 13.67 -16.40 -21.74
C LYS A 820 13.08 -15.16 -21.06
N ASP A 821 12.37 -14.32 -21.81
CA ASP A 821 11.84 -13.06 -21.34
C ASP A 821 10.38 -13.17 -20.82
N ILE A 822 9.86 -14.41 -20.71
CA ILE A 822 8.56 -14.68 -20.12
C ILE A 822 8.68 -14.89 -18.60
N TYR A 823 7.61 -14.57 -17.88
CA TYR A 823 7.50 -14.90 -16.46
C TYR A 823 6.83 -16.25 -16.30
N THR A 824 7.43 -17.12 -15.48
CA THR A 824 6.88 -18.45 -15.21
C THR A 824 6.80 -18.68 -13.71
N VAL A 825 5.67 -19.18 -13.23
CA VAL A 825 5.45 -19.55 -11.83
C VAL A 825 5.00 -21.00 -11.78
N SER A 826 5.62 -21.80 -10.91
CA SER A 826 5.20 -23.18 -10.71
C SER A 826 4.52 -23.37 -9.35
N VAL A 827 3.37 -24.05 -9.35
CA VAL A 827 2.66 -24.40 -8.12
C VAL A 827 3.25 -25.62 -7.40
N SER A 828 4.20 -26.30 -8.02
CA SER A 828 4.85 -27.49 -7.45
C SER A 828 6.36 -27.47 -7.67
N ASN A 829 7.11 -27.72 -6.60
CA ASN A 829 8.55 -27.97 -6.63
C ASN A 829 8.86 -29.38 -6.10
N ARG A 830 10.07 -29.89 -6.37
CA ARG A 830 10.47 -31.23 -5.91
C ARG A 830 10.56 -31.29 -4.38
N GLY A 831 9.83 -32.23 -3.75
CA GLY A 831 9.90 -32.52 -2.32
C GLY A 831 8.57 -33.04 -1.78
N HIS A 832 8.58 -34.13 -1.00
CA HIS A 832 7.40 -34.61 -0.30
C HIS A 832 7.18 -33.80 0.99
N GLY A 833 5.91 -33.51 1.33
CA GLY A 833 5.53 -32.80 2.57
C GLY A 833 5.77 -31.30 2.55
N VAL A 834 5.98 -30.70 1.37
CA VAL A 834 6.22 -29.23 1.21
C VAL A 834 5.22 -28.59 0.23
N GLU A 835 4.18 -29.33 -0.15
CA GLU A 835 3.25 -28.91 -1.22
C GLU A 835 2.55 -27.60 -0.88
N GLN A 836 2.13 -27.44 0.37
CA GLN A 836 1.48 -26.21 0.79
C GLN A 836 2.46 -25.03 0.83
N LYS A 837 3.72 -25.26 1.23
CA LYS A 837 4.77 -24.26 1.12
C LYS A 837 4.98 -23.84 -0.34
N ASN A 838 4.92 -24.79 -1.28
CA ASN A 838 5.08 -24.50 -2.71
C ASN A 838 3.94 -23.62 -3.24
N ILE A 839 2.69 -23.89 -2.84
CA ILE A 839 1.55 -23.04 -3.21
C ILE A 839 1.70 -21.64 -2.63
N LEU A 840 2.08 -21.51 -1.35
CA LEU A 840 2.30 -20.20 -0.74
C LEU A 840 3.42 -19.43 -1.45
N ASN A 841 4.50 -20.12 -1.87
CA ASN A 841 5.54 -19.51 -2.70
C ASN A 841 5.01 -19.07 -4.05
N ALA A 842 4.22 -19.90 -4.73
CA ALA A 842 3.61 -19.55 -6.01
C ALA A 842 2.68 -18.33 -5.87
N LEU A 843 1.86 -18.27 -4.82
CA LEU A 843 0.98 -17.13 -4.54
C LEU A 843 1.77 -15.84 -4.26
N GLY A 844 2.84 -15.94 -3.47
CA GLY A 844 3.73 -14.80 -3.21
C GLY A 844 4.43 -14.33 -4.48
N GLU A 845 4.88 -15.25 -5.34
CA GLU A 845 5.52 -14.92 -6.61
C GLU A 845 4.52 -14.28 -7.60
N ILE A 846 3.33 -14.84 -7.76
CA ILE A 846 2.24 -14.31 -8.60
C ILE A 846 1.90 -12.88 -8.16
N TRP A 847 1.72 -12.67 -6.86
CA TRP A 847 1.48 -11.35 -6.30
C TRP A 847 2.65 -10.39 -6.54
N SER A 848 3.88 -10.84 -6.40
CA SER A 848 5.06 -9.99 -6.64
C SER A 848 5.18 -9.56 -8.11
N LEU A 849 4.61 -10.33 -9.03
CA LEU A 849 4.51 -10.00 -10.45
C LEU A 849 3.38 -9.01 -10.78
N GLY A 850 2.55 -8.62 -9.80
CA GLY A 850 1.48 -7.64 -9.98
C GLY A 850 0.12 -8.23 -10.32
N VAL A 851 -0.06 -9.54 -10.22
CA VAL A 851 -1.37 -10.17 -10.30
C VAL A 851 -2.11 -9.96 -8.98
N ASN A 852 -3.38 -9.62 -9.05
CA ASN A 852 -4.22 -9.53 -7.87
C ASN A 852 -4.45 -10.92 -7.27
N VAL A 853 -4.29 -11.03 -5.94
CA VAL A 853 -4.48 -12.28 -5.20
C VAL A 853 -5.32 -12.01 -3.96
N ASN A 854 -6.43 -12.70 -3.81
CA ASN A 854 -7.23 -12.63 -2.60
C ASN A 854 -6.60 -13.49 -1.49
N PHE A 855 -5.92 -12.83 -0.55
CA PHE A 855 -5.23 -13.49 0.55
C PHE A 855 -6.13 -13.86 1.74
N SER A 856 -7.39 -13.41 1.78
CA SER A 856 -8.29 -13.60 2.94
C SER A 856 -8.59 -15.07 3.27
N ASP A 857 -8.48 -15.97 2.29
CA ASP A 857 -8.81 -17.38 2.47
C ASP A 857 -7.69 -18.22 3.11
N PHE A 858 -6.44 -17.74 3.02
CA PHE A 858 -5.29 -18.47 3.57
C PHE A 858 -4.42 -17.68 4.55
N ILE A 859 -4.55 -16.35 4.62
CA ILE A 859 -4.09 -15.59 5.77
C ILE A 859 -5.27 -15.44 6.73
N PRO A 860 -5.32 -16.23 7.81
CA PRO A 860 -6.46 -16.20 8.72
C PRO A 860 -6.57 -14.84 9.38
N LYS A 861 -7.81 -14.37 9.54
CA LYS A 861 -8.07 -13.17 10.33
C LYS A 861 -7.46 -13.33 11.71
N SER A 862 -6.68 -12.35 12.13
CA SER A 862 -5.98 -12.32 13.42
C SER A 862 -6.04 -10.91 13.99
N TYR A 863 -5.23 -10.61 14.98
CA TYR A 863 -5.08 -9.27 15.54
C TYR A 863 -3.91 -8.53 14.89
N VAL A 864 -3.98 -7.21 14.92
CA VAL A 864 -2.93 -6.33 14.37
C VAL A 864 -1.79 -6.21 15.38
N VAL A 865 -0.56 -6.44 14.92
CA VAL A 865 0.66 -6.26 15.71
C VAL A 865 1.42 -5.01 15.28
N GLU A 866 2.22 -4.46 16.20
CA GLU A 866 2.98 -3.24 15.98
C GLU A 866 4.24 -3.52 15.14
N LEU A 867 4.12 -3.34 13.83
CA LEU A 867 5.21 -3.49 12.87
C LEU A 867 5.55 -2.15 12.22
N PRO A 868 6.79 -1.97 11.76
CA PRO A 868 7.14 -0.85 10.88
C PRO A 868 6.19 -0.74 9.69
N VAL A 869 6.06 0.44 9.11
CA VAL A 869 5.32 0.72 7.89
C VAL A 869 6.30 1.00 6.74
N ALA A 870 5.79 0.95 5.50
CA ALA A 870 6.56 1.26 4.31
C ALA A 870 7.20 2.66 4.38
N ASN A 871 8.36 2.83 3.77
CA ASN A 871 9.03 4.11 3.73
C ASN A 871 8.40 5.00 2.64
N LEU A 872 8.53 6.32 2.82
CA LEU A 872 8.10 7.29 1.83
C LEU A 872 9.27 7.63 0.90
N ASP A 873 9.00 7.79 -0.40
CA ASP A 873 9.97 8.30 -1.37
C ASP A 873 9.91 9.83 -1.41
N SER A 874 10.37 10.44 -0.31
CA SER A 874 10.27 11.88 -0.11
C SER A 874 11.35 12.64 -0.91
N LYS A 875 10.92 13.69 -1.61
CA LYS A 875 11.76 14.65 -2.33
C LYS A 875 11.56 16.04 -1.77
N SER A 876 12.53 16.94 -1.99
CA SER A 876 12.41 18.33 -1.53
C SER A 876 11.45 19.13 -2.42
N TYR A 877 10.48 19.78 -1.79
CA TYR A 877 9.51 20.71 -2.39
C TYR A 877 9.51 22.00 -1.59
N TRP A 878 10.20 23.02 -2.10
CA TRP A 878 10.37 24.29 -1.38
C TRP A 878 10.45 25.47 -2.32
N ILE A 879 9.76 26.56 -2.01
CA ILE A 879 9.88 27.84 -2.68
C ILE A 879 10.89 28.67 -1.91
N VAL A 880 11.97 29.07 -2.57
CA VAL A 880 12.99 29.94 -2.00
C VAL A 880 12.57 31.40 -2.26
N PRO A 881 12.60 32.29 -1.24
CA PRO A 881 12.34 33.70 -1.45
C PRO A 881 13.36 34.32 -2.41
N ASP A 882 12.92 35.24 -3.25
CA ASP A 882 13.84 36.02 -4.08
C ASP A 882 14.59 37.05 -3.22
N ASN A 883 15.91 37.03 -3.24
CA ASN A 883 16.77 37.92 -2.45
C ASN A 883 16.83 39.36 -3.02
N THR A 884 15.82 39.85 -3.69
CA THR A 884 15.77 41.22 -4.18
C THR A 884 14.88 42.06 -3.28
N GLU A 885 15.47 43.09 -2.63
CA GLU A 885 14.71 44.20 -2.11
C GLU A 885 13.78 44.70 -3.22
N ILE A 886 12.48 44.67 -2.98
CA ILE A 886 11.48 45.20 -3.91
C ILE A 886 11.61 46.72 -3.82
N GLU A 887 12.52 47.31 -4.60
CA GLU A 887 12.35 48.70 -4.95
C GLU A 887 11.06 48.83 -5.75
N PRO A 888 10.15 49.73 -5.38
CA PRO A 888 8.93 49.94 -6.14
C PRO A 888 9.34 50.54 -7.51
N GLN A 889 9.38 49.66 -8.52
CA GLN A 889 9.57 50.17 -9.88
C GLN A 889 8.35 51.03 -10.29
N PRO A 890 8.55 52.22 -10.78
CA PRO A 890 7.46 53.01 -11.33
C PRO A 890 6.87 52.28 -12.53
N ALA A 891 5.55 52.28 -12.60
CA ALA A 891 4.80 51.71 -13.70
C ALA A 891 5.30 52.20 -15.06
N ASN A 892 6.24 51.49 -15.64
CA ASN A 892 6.66 51.72 -17.01
C ASN A 892 5.74 50.94 -17.94
N SER A 893 4.87 51.71 -18.58
CA SER A 893 4.17 51.27 -19.78
C SER A 893 5.20 50.98 -20.87
N SER A 894 5.69 49.76 -20.92
CA SER A 894 6.46 49.29 -22.07
C SER A 894 5.53 48.66 -23.08
N ASN A 895 5.29 49.37 -24.17
CA ASN A 895 4.83 48.84 -25.44
C ASN A 895 5.76 47.72 -25.91
N ASN A 896 5.51 46.51 -25.53
CA ASN A 896 6.02 45.35 -26.26
C ASN A 896 5.07 45.09 -27.42
N LYS A 897 5.44 45.52 -28.60
CA LYS A 897 4.87 45.07 -29.86
C LYS A 897 4.98 43.57 -29.92
N SER A 898 3.84 42.89 -29.90
CA SER A 898 3.72 41.46 -30.12
C SER A 898 4.43 41.10 -31.43
N LYS A 899 5.48 40.29 -31.33
CA LYS A 899 6.11 39.66 -32.48
C LYS A 899 5.12 38.62 -32.97
N LEU A 900 4.52 38.85 -34.17
CA LEU A 900 3.66 37.84 -34.79
C LEU A 900 4.49 36.57 -35.01
N ILE A 901 4.03 35.48 -34.41
CA ILE A 901 4.56 34.12 -34.62
C ILE A 901 4.24 33.73 -36.06
N LYS A 902 5.26 33.54 -36.88
CA LYS A 902 5.14 33.31 -38.32
C LYS A 902 5.35 31.87 -38.79
N SER A 903 5.80 30.98 -37.93
CA SER A 903 6.03 29.57 -38.30
C SER A 903 5.51 28.60 -37.25
N ARG A 904 5.22 27.37 -37.69
CA ARG A 904 4.84 26.26 -36.82
C ARG A 904 5.91 25.96 -35.78
N ASP A 905 7.18 25.97 -36.19
CA ASP A 905 8.29 25.67 -35.27
C ASP A 905 8.41 26.74 -34.16
N GLU A 906 8.18 28.04 -34.45
CA GLU A 906 8.12 29.06 -33.43
C GLU A 906 6.97 28.87 -32.44
N LEU A 907 5.82 28.36 -32.91
CA LEU A 907 4.68 28.03 -32.05
C LEU A 907 4.95 26.81 -31.17
N GLU A 908 5.63 25.79 -31.70
CA GLU A 908 6.04 24.60 -30.93
C GLU A 908 7.04 24.97 -29.82
N GLU A 909 8.03 25.81 -30.12
CA GLU A 909 9.01 26.29 -29.11
C GLU A 909 8.33 27.16 -28.03
N LEU A 910 7.41 28.01 -28.41
CA LEU A 910 6.61 28.80 -27.48
C LEU A 910 5.76 27.88 -26.58
N SER A 911 5.13 26.87 -27.16
CA SER A 911 4.30 25.94 -26.44
C SER A 911 5.09 25.14 -25.40
N LEU A 912 6.28 24.65 -25.79
CA LEU A 912 7.20 23.98 -24.86
C LEU A 912 7.63 24.92 -23.73
N MET A 913 7.95 26.17 -24.05
CA MET A 913 8.33 27.17 -23.03
C MET A 913 7.18 27.44 -22.05
N ILE A 914 5.96 27.62 -22.55
CA ILE A 914 4.77 27.87 -21.74
C ILE A 914 4.46 26.66 -20.84
N TRP A 915 4.43 25.45 -21.40
CA TRP A 915 4.12 24.25 -20.63
C TRP A 915 5.18 23.95 -19.58
N ARG A 916 6.48 24.07 -19.92
CA ARG A 916 7.58 23.92 -18.96
C ARG A 916 7.50 24.95 -17.83
N LYS A 917 7.11 26.16 -18.14
CA LYS A 917 6.91 27.23 -17.15
C LYS A 917 5.73 26.95 -16.22
N VAL A 918 4.57 26.53 -16.76
CA VAL A 918 3.35 26.36 -15.99
C VAL A 918 3.35 25.04 -15.20
N ILE A 919 3.87 23.96 -15.79
CA ILE A 919 3.96 22.65 -15.12
C ILE A 919 5.24 22.55 -14.28
N ILE A 920 6.18 23.50 -14.42
CA ILE A 920 7.48 23.53 -13.73
C ILE A 920 8.27 22.22 -13.92
N ASN A 921 8.35 21.79 -15.16
CA ASN A 921 9.12 20.62 -15.55
C ASN A 921 9.91 20.92 -16.82
N ASN A 922 11.25 20.94 -16.72
CA ASN A 922 12.13 21.25 -17.85
C ASN A 922 12.29 20.10 -18.86
N ASP A 923 11.89 18.87 -18.47
CA ASP A 923 12.07 17.68 -19.29
C ASP A 923 10.86 17.37 -20.20
N ILE A 924 9.85 18.27 -20.21
CA ILE A 924 8.65 18.11 -21.05
C ILE A 924 9.03 18.10 -22.53
N THR A 925 8.53 17.10 -23.24
CA THR A 925 8.63 16.92 -24.68
C THR A 925 7.31 17.24 -25.38
N LYS A 926 7.32 17.37 -26.71
CA LYS A 926 6.12 17.67 -27.51
C LYS A 926 5.04 16.57 -27.48
N GLN A 927 5.39 15.35 -27.04
CA GLN A 927 4.53 14.17 -27.06
C GLN A 927 3.95 13.84 -25.69
N ASP A 928 4.41 14.51 -24.64
CA ASP A 928 3.95 14.25 -23.30
C ASP A 928 2.49 14.72 -23.11
N ASP A 929 1.69 13.88 -22.46
CA ASP A 929 0.29 14.17 -22.19
C ASP A 929 0.15 15.10 -20.98
N PHE A 930 -0.63 16.15 -21.13
CA PHE A 930 -0.88 17.18 -20.12
C PHE A 930 -1.35 16.61 -18.78
N PHE A 931 -2.29 15.66 -18.84
CA PHE A 931 -2.88 15.06 -17.64
C PHE A 931 -1.92 14.07 -16.97
N LEU A 932 -1.13 13.33 -17.79
CA LEU A 932 -0.11 12.42 -17.25
C LEU A 932 1.06 13.17 -16.61
N LEU A 933 1.33 14.41 -17.06
CA LEU A 933 2.28 15.31 -16.39
C LEU A 933 1.73 15.93 -15.10
N GLY A 934 0.50 15.59 -14.69
CA GLY A 934 -0.18 16.15 -13.54
C GLY A 934 -0.88 17.48 -13.78
N GLY A 935 -1.13 17.82 -15.04
CA GLY A 935 -1.88 19.03 -15.42
C GLY A 935 -3.34 18.97 -14.98
N ASP A 936 -3.85 20.06 -14.46
CA ASP A 936 -5.23 20.22 -14.03
C ASP A 936 -5.93 21.39 -14.76
N SER A 937 -7.23 21.56 -14.50
CA SER A 937 -8.03 22.60 -15.16
C SER A 937 -7.53 24.02 -14.85
N LEU A 938 -6.91 24.26 -13.70
CA LEU A 938 -6.36 25.57 -13.33
C LEU A 938 -5.07 25.85 -14.10
N GLN A 939 -4.22 24.86 -14.25
CA GLN A 939 -3.00 24.96 -15.08
C GLN A 939 -3.35 25.10 -16.57
N ALA A 940 -4.38 24.40 -17.05
CA ALA A 940 -4.87 24.59 -18.42
C ALA A 940 -5.34 26.04 -18.67
N LEU A 941 -6.03 26.64 -17.69
CA LEU A 941 -6.43 28.05 -17.75
C LEU A 941 -5.22 28.99 -17.75
N GLU A 942 -4.18 28.69 -16.98
CA GLU A 942 -2.95 29.46 -16.94
C GLU A 942 -2.17 29.35 -18.26
N ILE A 943 -2.09 28.16 -18.84
CA ILE A 943 -1.52 27.95 -20.18
C ILE A 943 -2.27 28.81 -21.22
N THR A 944 -3.60 28.82 -21.19
CA THR A 944 -4.44 29.67 -22.07
C THR A 944 -4.09 31.15 -21.94
N ARG A 945 -3.91 31.60 -20.68
CA ARG A 945 -3.52 32.99 -20.39
C ARG A 945 -2.11 33.34 -20.91
N GLU A 946 -1.15 32.42 -20.74
CA GLU A 946 0.22 32.61 -21.23
C GLU A 946 0.26 32.68 -22.77
N TYR A 947 -0.48 31.84 -23.48
CA TYR A 947 -0.62 31.94 -24.93
C TYR A 947 -1.17 33.31 -25.35
N LYS A 948 -2.22 33.78 -24.66
CA LYS A 948 -2.81 35.10 -24.91
C LYS A 948 -1.81 36.23 -24.66
N ASN A 949 -0.95 36.14 -23.65
CA ASN A 949 0.12 37.11 -23.37
C ASN A 949 1.14 37.19 -24.51
N HIS A 950 1.31 36.11 -25.28
CA HIS A 950 2.18 36.02 -26.45
C HIS A 950 1.44 36.27 -27.78
N GLY A 951 0.16 36.69 -27.71
CA GLY A 951 -0.63 37.03 -28.92
C GLY A 951 -1.20 35.80 -29.64
N VAL A 952 -1.23 34.63 -29.00
CA VAL A 952 -1.84 33.41 -29.53
C VAL A 952 -3.16 33.15 -28.81
N ILE A 953 -4.23 32.99 -29.56
CA ILE A 953 -5.55 32.69 -28.99
C ILE A 953 -5.71 31.17 -28.94
N VAL A 954 -5.83 30.62 -27.72
CA VAL A 954 -6.08 29.22 -27.43
C VAL A 954 -7.21 29.18 -26.40
N ASN A 955 -8.22 28.39 -26.61
CA ASN A 955 -9.30 28.24 -25.64
C ASN A 955 -8.99 27.11 -24.64
N LEU A 956 -9.60 27.17 -23.48
CA LEU A 956 -9.45 26.11 -22.46
C LEU A 956 -9.87 24.74 -23.03
N SER A 957 -10.93 24.70 -23.82
CA SER A 957 -11.41 23.50 -24.51
C SER A 957 -10.36 22.89 -25.43
N ASP A 958 -9.49 23.72 -26.03
CA ASP A 958 -8.47 23.22 -26.97
C ASP A 958 -7.38 22.46 -26.21
N ILE A 959 -6.93 22.96 -25.06
CA ILE A 959 -5.94 22.29 -24.20
C ILE A 959 -6.51 20.97 -23.62
N LEU A 960 -7.78 20.98 -23.21
CA LEU A 960 -8.43 19.80 -22.69
C LEU A 960 -8.73 18.73 -23.77
N SER A 961 -8.90 19.13 -25.04
CA SER A 961 -9.16 18.23 -26.16
C SER A 961 -7.89 17.72 -26.83
N TYR A 962 -6.81 18.50 -26.82
CA TYR A 962 -5.51 18.17 -27.40
C TYR A 962 -4.46 18.14 -26.30
N SER A 963 -4.40 17.03 -25.56
CA SER A 963 -3.65 16.89 -24.33
C SER A 963 -2.13 16.83 -24.49
N ASN A 964 -1.58 16.94 -25.68
CA ASN A 964 -0.15 17.08 -25.93
C ASN A 964 0.18 18.28 -26.84
N ILE A 965 1.39 18.80 -26.70
CA ILE A 965 1.82 20.01 -27.41
C ILE A 965 1.77 19.84 -28.94
N LYS A 966 2.12 18.68 -29.45
CA LYS A 966 2.16 18.41 -30.90
C LYS A 966 0.79 18.55 -31.54
N ASP A 967 -0.23 17.92 -30.95
CA ASP A 967 -1.60 17.94 -31.48
C ASP A 967 -2.27 19.30 -31.26
N LEU A 968 -1.97 19.96 -30.12
CA LEU A 968 -2.45 21.30 -29.81
C LEU A 968 -1.91 22.34 -30.83
N VAL A 969 -0.62 22.30 -31.15
CA VAL A 969 0.01 23.19 -32.09
C VAL A 969 -0.52 22.97 -33.52
N GLU A 970 -0.74 21.71 -33.92
CA GLU A 970 -1.39 21.36 -35.17
C GLU A 970 -2.77 21.99 -35.27
N HIS A 971 -3.57 21.86 -34.22
CA HIS A 971 -4.91 22.45 -34.16
C HIS A 971 -4.89 23.99 -34.26
N ILE A 972 -4.03 24.63 -33.48
CA ILE A 972 -3.90 26.11 -33.49
C ILE A 972 -3.46 26.61 -34.89
N TYR A 973 -2.52 25.91 -35.54
CA TYR A 973 -2.00 26.27 -36.83
C TYR A 973 -3.06 26.16 -37.93
N LEU A 974 -3.79 25.04 -37.97
CA LEU A 974 -4.89 24.81 -38.93
C LEU A 974 -6.08 25.76 -38.71
N SER A 975 -6.35 26.15 -37.45
CA SER A 975 -7.41 27.12 -37.13
C SER A 975 -7.02 28.53 -37.60
N LYS A 976 -5.73 28.83 -37.63
CA LYS A 976 -5.21 30.11 -38.12
C LYS A 976 -5.26 30.22 -39.64
N GLU A 977 -4.91 29.15 -40.37
CA GLU A 977 -5.04 29.10 -41.85
C GLU A 977 -6.49 29.25 -42.29
N LYS A 978 -7.45 28.63 -41.62
CA LYS A 978 -8.87 28.81 -41.89
C LYS A 978 -9.40 30.21 -41.65
N ASN A 979 -8.92 30.88 -40.58
CA ASN A 979 -9.32 32.26 -40.27
C ASN A 979 -8.68 33.28 -41.20
N GLU A 980 -7.52 33.00 -41.79
CA GLU A 980 -6.91 33.85 -42.84
C GLU A 980 -7.62 33.72 -44.18
N GLU A 981 -8.13 32.53 -44.52
CA GLU A 981 -9.00 32.30 -45.73
C GLU A 981 -10.41 32.92 -45.56
N GLU A 982 -10.98 32.97 -44.35
CA GLU A 982 -12.28 33.59 -44.07
C GLU A 982 -12.17 35.13 -43.98
N GLN A 983 -11.04 35.70 -43.55
CA GLN A 983 -10.84 37.14 -43.41
C GLN A 983 -10.57 37.84 -44.74
N GLU A 984 -10.28 37.15 -45.84
CA GLU A 984 -10.28 37.74 -47.19
C GLU A 984 -11.70 37.86 -47.77
N GLN A 985 -12.75 37.26 -47.16
CA GLN A 985 -14.14 37.34 -47.64
C GLN A 985 -15.09 38.25 -46.83
N ASP A 986 -14.73 38.71 -45.62
CA ASP A 986 -15.65 39.56 -44.83
C ASP A 986 -14.93 40.73 -44.14
N LYS A 987 -14.83 41.84 -44.85
CA LYS A 987 -14.68 43.16 -44.26
C LYS A 987 -16.08 43.72 -44.06
N ASP A 988 -16.67 43.42 -42.92
CA ASP A 988 -17.64 44.27 -42.21
C ASP A 988 -18.34 43.41 -41.14
N ILE A 989 -18.12 43.74 -39.91
CA ILE A 989 -19.07 43.90 -38.81
C ILE A 989 -18.31 43.95 -37.46
N LYS A 990 -18.57 45.04 -36.76
CA LYS A 990 -18.10 45.39 -35.46
C LYS A 990 -18.93 44.74 -34.33
N ASP A 991 -18.23 44.49 -33.23
CA ASP A 991 -18.71 44.47 -31.84
C ASP A 991 -19.94 43.63 -31.50
N VAL A 992 -19.68 42.54 -30.71
CA VAL A 992 -20.52 42.27 -29.52
C VAL A 992 -19.72 41.31 -28.60
N ILE A 993 -19.49 41.67 -27.35
CA ILE A 993 -19.00 40.82 -26.26
C ILE A 993 -20.27 40.09 -25.75
N ASP A 994 -20.30 38.78 -25.86
CA ASP A 994 -21.40 38.00 -25.32
C ASP A 994 -20.98 37.31 -23.99
N THR A 995 -21.78 37.52 -22.97
CA THR A 995 -21.59 37.05 -21.60
C THR A 995 -22.24 35.68 -21.36
N ASP A 996 -22.69 35.00 -22.41
CA ASP A 996 -23.48 33.76 -22.28
C ASP A 996 -22.66 32.45 -22.28
N ASP A 997 -21.35 32.52 -22.47
CA ASP A 997 -20.50 31.31 -22.57
C ASP A 997 -20.30 30.55 -21.25
N MET A 998 -20.41 31.22 -20.11
CA MET A 998 -20.24 30.59 -18.79
C MET A 998 -21.38 29.63 -18.42
N SER A 999 -22.60 29.90 -18.88
CA SER A 999 -23.78 29.09 -18.57
C SER A 999 -23.81 27.75 -19.34
N ASN A 1000 -23.18 27.69 -20.51
CA ASN A 1000 -23.14 26.46 -21.32
C ASN A 1000 -22.06 25.49 -20.90
N ILE A 1001 -20.99 25.97 -20.25
CA ILE A 1001 -19.89 25.13 -19.75
C ILE A 1001 -20.33 24.30 -18.54
N PHE A 1002 -21.14 24.87 -17.66
CA PHE A 1002 -21.68 24.14 -16.50
C PHE A 1002 -22.67 23.03 -16.86
N LYS A 1003 -23.40 23.17 -17.98
CA LYS A 1003 -24.30 22.13 -18.47
C LYS A 1003 -23.61 20.94 -19.17
N GLN A 1004 -22.40 21.14 -19.73
CA GLN A 1004 -21.62 20.06 -20.34
C GLN A 1004 -20.84 19.21 -19.35
N LEU A 1005 -20.58 19.72 -18.16
CA LEU A 1005 -19.81 19.01 -17.12
C LEU A 1005 -20.65 18.16 -16.15
N ASN A 1006 -21.97 18.05 -16.36
CA ASN A 1006 -22.88 17.25 -15.49
C ASN A 1006 -22.68 17.51 -13.98
N LEU A 1007 -22.48 18.75 -13.61
CA LEU A 1007 -22.43 19.18 -12.20
C LEU A 1007 -23.71 19.97 -11.90
N ASP A 1008 -24.80 19.23 -11.64
CA ASP A 1008 -25.99 19.73 -10.94
C ASP A 1008 -25.82 19.53 -9.42
#